data_6185a4663990c665bc0061dd208570e3
#
_entry.id   6185a4663990c665bc0061dd208570e3
#
_cell.length_a   1.000
_cell.length_b   1.000
_cell.length_c   1.000
_cell.angle_alpha   90.00
_cell.angle_beta   90.00
_cell.angle_gamma   90.00
#
_symmetry.space_group_name_H-M   'P 1'
#
loop_
_entity.id
_entity.type
_entity.pdbx_description
1 polymer ?
#
loop_
_entity_poly.entity_id
_entity_poly.type
_entity_poly.pdbx_seq_one_letter_code
_entity_poly.pdbx_strand_id
1 'polypeptide(L)'
;MIASGSAPSVVQIQLPDGSVKEFPGDVTPLAIAESISPRLAQAAIAARVGEKVTDLKRPVSETTDVQPVPVQILTEKDAASLGVLRHSCAHLMARAIMRVFPGVQLAFGPVKDQGYYYDLDLPHKLSEDDFARIEAEMQKLVEMAEPFERFITNRDEALAMLEGMGQKLKCEHIQIGLASEATVSFYRQGEFVDLCRGPHIPDAGRIKAFRLLSVAGAYWKGDASGQQLQRVYGTAWFSQKDLDAHLEQVNEAKRRDHRVLGKQLNLFSISPEVGAGLCLWLPKGATVRALLEEFIKGELLKRGYQPVYTPHIGRVELYETSGHFPYYRDSQFTPLYGHDGGQLIDFWIRKLQDNAISEADEKSLLASAKILGVEIPEYAAASGNPAKIEVLRTWEKQQERYLLKPMNCPHHAQIYKSMQRSYRDLPVRLAEFGTVYRHEQSGELNGMLRVRGLTQDDAHLFCTPEQVEEEFRATLQLVQFVLASVGLEDYRVQLSLRDPKSDKYVGSEENWQRAEASLRGVLTELNLPFTAREGEAAFYGPKADFMVKDCIGREWQLGTVQLDYNLPERFQLEYVGADNQAHRPVMIHRAPFGSMERFTGMLIEHFAGAFPLWLAPEQVRVLSISDKFEGYAREVEREFRAAGFRVTTDLRGAKINGKIRDAQIELIPYMLVVGGKDQENRTVSIRDRIEGDLGAVPLAEAITRLQQEVTEKRIRSIAKPAPAPATSNEGENYAD
;
A
#
# COMPACT_ATOMS: atom_id res chain seq x y z
N MET A 1 30.84 -8.48 -32.08
CA MET A 1 30.47 -8.18 -33.47
C MET A 1 28.98 -8.53 -33.59
N ILE A 2 28.11 -7.55 -33.30
CA ILE A 2 26.70 -7.66 -33.65
C ILE A 2 26.62 -7.16 -35.07
N ALA A 3 26.23 -8.06 -35.98
CA ALA A 3 26.06 -7.76 -37.38
C ALA A 3 25.13 -6.58 -37.53
N SER A 4 25.58 -5.54 -38.27
CA SER A 4 24.73 -4.49 -38.81
C SER A 4 23.81 -5.15 -39.86
N GLY A 5 22.71 -5.73 -39.38
CA GLY A 5 21.62 -6.13 -40.27
C GLY A 5 21.05 -4.86 -40.87
N SER A 6 21.12 -4.73 -42.22
CA SER A 6 20.40 -3.70 -42.93
C SER A 6 18.91 -3.75 -42.50
N ALA A 7 18.37 -2.63 -42.06
CA ALA A 7 16.92 -2.51 -41.76
C ALA A 7 16.15 -3.13 -42.96
N PRO A 8 15.06 -3.90 -42.73
CA PRO A 8 14.26 -4.45 -43.79
C PRO A 8 13.83 -3.32 -44.73
N SER A 9 13.86 -3.53 -46.01
CA SER A 9 13.50 -2.51 -47.01
C SER A 9 12.05 -2.06 -46.86
N VAL A 10 11.21 -2.90 -46.24
CA VAL A 10 9.77 -2.65 -45.96
C VAL A 10 9.42 -3.25 -44.61
N VAL A 11 8.61 -2.54 -43.83
CA VAL A 11 8.03 -3.01 -42.56
C VAL A 11 6.51 -3.03 -42.67
N GLN A 12 5.85 -4.07 -42.17
CA GLN A 12 4.39 -4.19 -42.10
C GLN A 12 3.90 -3.67 -40.78
N ILE A 13 3.03 -2.68 -40.80
CA ILE A 13 2.42 -2.02 -39.63
C ILE A 13 0.96 -2.42 -39.51
N GLN A 14 0.57 -3.00 -38.38
CA GLN A 14 -0.80 -3.28 -38.03
C GLN A 14 -1.38 -2.13 -37.20
N LEU A 15 -2.43 -1.49 -37.72
CA LEU A 15 -3.14 -0.42 -37.03
C LEU A 15 -4.22 -0.98 -36.06
N PRO A 16 -4.74 -0.18 -35.10
CA PRO A 16 -5.73 -0.63 -34.14
C PRO A 16 -7.05 -1.15 -34.72
N ASP A 17 -7.38 -0.77 -35.95
CA ASP A 17 -8.54 -1.28 -36.71
C ASP A 17 -8.29 -2.65 -37.37
N GLY A 18 -7.11 -3.23 -37.16
CA GLY A 18 -6.66 -4.50 -37.73
C GLY A 18 -6.11 -4.38 -39.17
N SER A 19 -6.13 -3.21 -39.78
CA SER A 19 -5.55 -3.02 -41.11
C SER A 19 -4.04 -3.09 -41.08
N VAL A 20 -3.44 -3.71 -42.12
CA VAL A 20 -2.00 -3.81 -42.28
C VAL A 20 -1.54 -2.95 -43.45
N LYS A 21 -0.55 -2.10 -43.22
CA LYS A 21 0.04 -1.22 -44.26
C LYS A 21 1.55 -1.43 -44.31
N GLU A 22 2.12 -1.26 -45.49
CA GLU A 22 3.56 -1.35 -45.72
C GLU A 22 4.19 0.04 -45.75
N PHE A 23 5.33 0.15 -45.05
CA PHE A 23 6.12 1.38 -44.92
C PHE A 23 7.61 1.08 -45.18
N PRO A 24 8.44 2.10 -45.44
CA PRO A 24 9.92 1.95 -45.39
C PRO A 24 10.38 1.42 -44.04
N GLY A 25 11.50 0.66 -44.05
CA GLY A 25 11.99 -0.01 -42.85
C GLY A 25 12.41 0.92 -41.68
N ASP A 26 12.65 2.18 -41.96
CA ASP A 26 12.99 3.25 -41.02
C ASP A 26 11.80 4.14 -40.63
N VAL A 27 10.55 3.71 -40.95
CA VAL A 27 9.37 4.50 -40.65
C VAL A 27 9.25 4.83 -39.17
N THR A 28 8.87 6.07 -38.90
CA THR A 28 8.61 6.54 -37.53
C THR A 28 7.11 6.57 -37.24
N PRO A 29 6.69 6.46 -35.97
CA PRO A 29 5.28 6.64 -35.58
C PRO A 29 4.70 7.97 -36.05
N LEU A 30 5.49 9.04 -36.09
CA LEU A 30 5.04 10.34 -36.62
C LEU A 30 4.67 10.23 -38.10
N ALA A 31 5.50 9.64 -38.94
CA ALA A 31 5.24 9.43 -40.34
C ALA A 31 4.03 8.51 -40.56
N ILE A 32 3.80 7.52 -39.71
CA ILE A 32 2.59 6.69 -39.73
C ILE A 32 1.37 7.56 -39.40
N ALA A 33 1.44 8.40 -38.37
CA ALA A 33 0.33 9.32 -38.03
C ALA A 33 0.01 10.31 -39.13
N GLU A 34 1.02 10.89 -39.79
CA GLU A 34 0.88 11.79 -40.96
C GLU A 34 0.20 11.09 -42.12
N SER A 35 0.53 9.81 -42.38
CA SER A 35 -0.09 9.01 -43.44
C SER A 35 -1.57 8.72 -43.20
N ILE A 36 -2.02 8.76 -41.93
CA ILE A 36 -3.43 8.58 -41.55
C ILE A 36 -4.18 9.90 -41.63
N SER A 37 -3.70 10.94 -40.96
CA SER A 37 -4.20 12.30 -41.11
C SER A 37 -3.28 13.34 -40.46
N PRO A 38 -3.20 14.57 -41.01
CA PRO A 38 -2.47 15.68 -40.41
C PRO A 38 -2.96 16.03 -38.98
N ARG A 39 -4.26 15.86 -38.73
CA ARG A 39 -4.86 16.12 -37.42
C ARG A 39 -4.38 15.12 -36.38
N LEU A 40 -4.23 13.84 -36.73
CA LEU A 40 -3.70 12.83 -35.84
C LEU A 40 -2.23 13.10 -35.52
N ALA A 41 -1.40 13.40 -36.53
CA ALA A 41 -0.02 13.76 -36.37
C ALA A 41 0.19 14.95 -35.41
N GLN A 42 -0.66 15.98 -35.56
CA GLN A 42 -0.64 17.15 -34.68
C GLN A 42 -1.06 16.81 -33.24
N ALA A 43 -2.00 15.89 -33.05
CA ALA A 43 -2.49 15.48 -31.72
C ALA A 43 -1.63 14.42 -31.06
N ALA A 44 -0.71 13.80 -31.81
CA ALA A 44 0.12 12.70 -31.30
C ALA A 44 1.09 13.16 -30.22
N ILE A 45 1.19 12.39 -29.14
CA ILE A 45 2.08 12.60 -28.00
C ILE A 45 3.21 11.58 -28.00
N ALA A 46 2.89 10.30 -28.20
CA ALA A 46 3.80 9.16 -28.25
C ALA A 46 3.16 8.06 -29.12
N ALA A 47 3.79 6.90 -29.20
CA ALA A 47 3.18 5.73 -29.84
C ALA A 47 3.43 4.48 -29.02
N ARG A 48 2.50 3.54 -29.03
CA ARG A 48 2.71 2.17 -28.58
C ARG A 48 3.12 1.33 -29.79
N VAL A 49 4.31 0.73 -29.70
CA VAL A 49 4.88 -0.14 -30.75
C VAL A 49 5.08 -1.54 -30.12
N GLY A 50 4.26 -2.49 -30.54
CA GLY A 50 4.12 -3.74 -29.81
C GLY A 50 3.62 -3.47 -28.39
N GLU A 51 4.37 -3.89 -27.38
CA GLU A 51 4.04 -3.63 -25.97
C GLU A 51 4.68 -2.37 -25.39
N LYS A 52 5.60 -1.73 -26.10
CA LYS A 52 6.40 -0.60 -25.61
C LYS A 52 5.86 0.75 -26.06
N VAL A 53 5.81 1.71 -25.14
CA VAL A 53 5.59 3.12 -25.51
C VAL A 53 6.92 3.75 -25.93
N THR A 54 6.90 4.49 -27.04
CA THR A 54 8.09 5.08 -27.66
C THR A 54 7.84 6.49 -28.17
N ASP A 55 8.94 7.20 -28.46
CA ASP A 55 8.89 8.53 -29.08
C ASP A 55 8.29 8.47 -30.49
N LEU A 56 7.65 9.55 -30.89
CA LEU A 56 7.10 9.67 -32.25
C LEU A 56 8.15 9.66 -33.37
N LYS A 57 9.38 10.07 -33.05
CA LYS A 57 10.49 10.17 -34.02
C LYS A 57 11.44 8.97 -33.98
N ARG A 58 11.21 8.00 -33.12
CA ARG A 58 12.03 6.78 -33.05
C ARG A 58 11.55 5.79 -34.11
N PRO A 59 12.45 5.25 -34.97
CA PRO A 59 12.08 4.21 -35.93
C PRO A 59 11.42 3.00 -35.28
N VAL A 60 10.35 2.49 -35.89
CA VAL A 60 9.62 1.32 -35.38
C VAL A 60 10.54 0.09 -35.31
N SER A 61 11.46 -0.07 -36.26
CA SER A 61 12.46 -1.16 -36.31
C SER A 61 13.42 -1.17 -35.13
N GLU A 62 13.63 -0.05 -34.43
CA GLU A 62 14.45 -0.01 -33.21
C GLU A 62 13.72 -0.51 -31.96
N THR A 63 12.42 -0.76 -32.06
CA THR A 63 11.58 -1.09 -30.90
C THR A 63 11.23 -2.58 -30.84
N THR A 64 10.98 -3.20 -32.00
CA THR A 64 10.58 -4.61 -32.09
C THR A 64 10.91 -5.21 -33.47
N ASP A 65 11.19 -6.52 -33.50
CA ASP A 65 11.41 -7.30 -34.74
C ASP A 65 10.15 -8.09 -35.16
N VAL A 66 9.05 -8.01 -34.38
CA VAL A 66 7.79 -8.72 -34.66
C VAL A 66 7.12 -8.14 -35.90
N GLN A 67 6.62 -8.99 -36.80
CA GLN A 67 5.90 -8.60 -38.02
C GLN A 67 4.57 -9.35 -38.14
N PRO A 68 3.45 -8.67 -38.53
CA PRO A 68 3.29 -7.22 -38.61
C PRO A 68 3.39 -6.55 -37.25
N VAL A 69 4.00 -5.35 -37.21
CA VAL A 69 4.19 -4.60 -35.96
C VAL A 69 2.88 -3.90 -35.55
N PRO A 70 2.31 -4.21 -34.38
CA PRO A 70 1.18 -3.43 -33.87
C PRO A 70 1.64 -2.01 -33.50
N VAL A 71 1.00 -0.98 -34.06
CA VAL A 71 1.30 0.42 -33.77
C VAL A 71 0.01 1.17 -33.45
N GLN A 72 -0.03 1.80 -32.27
CA GLN A 72 -1.09 2.71 -31.85
C GLN A 72 -0.50 4.09 -31.59
N ILE A 73 -1.03 5.10 -32.26
CA ILE A 73 -0.67 6.51 -31.97
C ILE A 73 -1.41 6.96 -30.73
N LEU A 74 -0.67 7.44 -29.74
CA LEU A 74 -1.18 7.89 -28.45
C LEU A 74 -1.37 9.41 -28.46
N THR A 75 -2.53 9.88 -28.00
CA THR A 75 -2.91 11.29 -27.90
C THR A 75 -3.14 11.70 -26.45
N GLU A 76 -3.50 12.95 -26.19
CA GLU A 76 -3.84 13.44 -24.83
C GLU A 76 -4.98 12.64 -24.16
N LYS A 77 -5.76 11.86 -24.93
CA LYS A 77 -6.86 11.04 -24.41
C LYS A 77 -6.42 9.67 -23.90
N ASP A 78 -5.24 9.26 -24.27
CA ASP A 78 -4.69 7.95 -23.90
C ASP A 78 -3.94 8.05 -22.57
N ALA A 79 -4.26 7.16 -21.63
CA ALA A 79 -3.69 7.19 -20.28
C ALA A 79 -2.15 7.11 -20.27
N ALA A 80 -1.57 6.29 -21.16
CA ALA A 80 -0.12 6.15 -21.27
C ALA A 80 0.58 7.46 -21.67
N SER A 81 -0.09 8.36 -22.40
CA SER A 81 0.45 9.67 -22.78
C SER A 81 0.72 10.56 -21.55
N LEU A 82 -0.04 10.40 -20.47
CA LEU A 82 0.15 11.19 -19.26
C LEU A 82 1.46 10.85 -18.54
N GLY A 83 1.89 9.58 -18.58
CA GLY A 83 3.19 9.16 -18.10
C GLY A 83 4.33 9.83 -18.89
N VAL A 84 4.22 9.85 -20.23
CA VAL A 84 5.21 10.51 -21.10
C VAL A 84 5.27 12.02 -20.86
N LEU A 85 4.12 12.68 -20.65
CA LEU A 85 4.04 14.10 -20.28
C LEU A 85 4.77 14.37 -18.95
N ARG A 86 4.51 13.56 -17.93
CA ARG A 86 5.11 13.69 -16.60
C ARG A 86 6.61 13.48 -16.63
N HIS A 87 7.09 12.47 -17.36
CA HIS A 87 8.52 12.23 -17.57
C HIS A 87 9.20 13.44 -18.22
N SER A 88 8.58 13.98 -19.27
CA SER A 88 9.11 15.17 -19.94
C SER A 88 9.08 16.41 -19.04
N CYS A 89 8.07 16.54 -18.19
CA CYS A 89 7.98 17.62 -17.22
C CYS A 89 9.03 17.48 -16.10
N ALA A 90 9.45 16.26 -15.73
CA ALA A 90 10.57 16.05 -14.81
C ALA A 90 11.88 16.62 -15.37
N HIS A 91 12.17 16.38 -16.65
CA HIS A 91 13.32 16.98 -17.33
C HIS A 91 13.22 18.52 -17.43
N LEU A 92 12.02 19.04 -17.75
CA LEU A 92 11.77 20.47 -17.77
C LEU A 92 12.04 21.13 -16.41
N MET A 93 11.58 20.48 -15.32
CA MET A 93 11.85 20.92 -13.95
C MET A 93 13.33 20.89 -13.62
N ALA A 94 14.04 19.80 -13.95
CA ALA A 94 15.48 19.69 -13.72
C ALA A 94 16.25 20.80 -14.45
N ARG A 95 15.91 21.07 -15.71
CA ARG A 95 16.46 22.17 -16.51
C ARG A 95 16.18 23.53 -15.86
N ALA A 96 14.96 23.78 -15.42
CA ALA A 96 14.60 25.03 -14.73
C ALA A 96 15.41 25.22 -13.44
N ILE A 97 15.56 24.16 -12.64
CA ILE A 97 16.38 24.19 -11.41
C ILE A 97 17.85 24.52 -11.74
N MET A 98 18.43 23.90 -12.79
CA MET A 98 19.79 24.19 -13.24
C MET A 98 19.98 25.63 -13.68
N ARG A 99 18.97 26.25 -14.30
CA ARG A 99 19.00 27.69 -14.68
C ARG A 99 18.88 28.64 -13.48
N VAL A 100 18.11 28.23 -12.48
CA VAL A 100 17.84 29.02 -11.28
C VAL A 100 19.00 28.94 -10.28
N PHE A 101 19.60 27.75 -10.13
CA PHE A 101 20.64 27.46 -9.16
C PHE A 101 21.90 26.90 -9.82
N PRO A 102 23.09 27.43 -9.52
CA PRO A 102 24.34 26.92 -10.08
C PRO A 102 24.78 25.62 -9.39
N GLY A 103 25.51 24.80 -10.12
CA GLY A 103 26.20 23.63 -9.58
C GLY A 103 25.33 22.40 -9.30
N VAL A 104 24.16 22.32 -9.93
CA VAL A 104 23.24 21.19 -9.78
C VAL A 104 23.81 19.92 -10.40
N GLN A 105 23.84 18.83 -9.63
CA GLN A 105 24.12 17.47 -10.10
C GLN A 105 22.81 16.72 -10.29
N LEU A 106 22.62 16.14 -11.46
CA LEU A 106 21.44 15.35 -11.81
C LEU A 106 21.61 13.90 -11.36
N ALA A 107 20.58 13.33 -10.74
CA ALA A 107 20.50 11.91 -10.43
C ALA A 107 19.45 11.22 -11.29
N PHE A 108 18.22 11.00 -10.80
CA PHE A 108 17.14 10.30 -11.50
C PHE A 108 15.81 11.05 -11.40
N GLY A 109 15.00 10.95 -12.46
CA GLY A 109 13.72 11.63 -12.58
C GLY A 109 12.56 10.75 -13.05
N PRO A 110 12.21 9.65 -12.38
CA PRO A 110 11.14 8.76 -12.83
C PRO A 110 9.74 9.35 -12.60
N VAL A 111 8.80 8.84 -13.38
CA VAL A 111 7.37 9.02 -13.13
C VAL A 111 6.96 8.10 -11.97
N LYS A 112 6.18 8.63 -11.03
CA LYS A 112 5.65 7.87 -9.92
C LYS A 112 4.21 8.31 -9.60
N ASP A 113 3.32 7.35 -9.42
CA ASP A 113 1.92 7.60 -9.07
C ASP A 113 1.24 8.61 -10.05
N GLN A 114 0.70 9.70 -9.51
CA GLN A 114 0.06 10.77 -10.31
C GLN A 114 0.98 11.98 -10.53
N GLY A 115 2.29 11.76 -10.49
CA GLY A 115 3.28 12.82 -10.62
C GLY A 115 4.62 12.32 -11.14
N TYR A 116 5.65 13.04 -10.80
CA TYR A 116 7.04 12.73 -11.07
C TYR A 116 7.91 13.32 -9.95
N TYR A 117 9.15 12.89 -9.87
CA TYR A 117 10.16 13.57 -9.06
C TYR A 117 11.48 13.64 -9.81
N TYR A 118 12.40 14.44 -9.27
CA TYR A 118 13.78 14.42 -9.69
C TYR A 118 14.69 14.52 -8.46
N ASP A 119 15.69 13.64 -8.40
CA ASP A 119 16.72 13.64 -7.36
C ASP A 119 17.91 14.49 -7.82
N LEU A 120 18.31 15.42 -6.98
CA LEU A 120 19.29 16.43 -7.29
C LEU A 120 20.27 16.60 -6.11
N ASP A 121 21.55 16.85 -6.44
CA ASP A 121 22.50 17.38 -5.47
C ASP A 121 22.88 18.80 -5.85
N LEU A 122 22.73 19.72 -4.92
CA LEU A 122 23.07 21.14 -5.10
C LEU A 122 23.38 21.79 -3.76
N PRO A 123 24.26 22.84 -3.75
CA PRO A 123 24.66 23.53 -2.51
C PRO A 123 23.49 24.23 -1.80
N HIS A 124 22.49 24.73 -2.57
CA HIS A 124 21.31 25.40 -2.03
C HIS A 124 20.33 24.35 -1.46
N LYS A 125 19.87 24.57 -0.21
CA LYS A 125 18.82 23.74 0.38
C LYS A 125 17.46 24.20 -0.14
N LEU A 126 16.89 23.43 -1.07
CA LEU A 126 15.58 23.71 -1.65
C LEU A 126 14.48 23.65 -0.60
N SER A 127 13.51 24.53 -0.73
CA SER A 127 12.28 24.58 0.06
C SER A 127 11.09 24.92 -0.84
N GLU A 128 9.88 24.86 -0.31
CA GLU A 128 8.66 25.25 -1.04
C GLU A 128 8.65 26.75 -1.42
N ASP A 129 9.44 27.57 -0.73
CA ASP A 129 9.59 29.01 -1.05
C ASP A 129 10.28 29.24 -2.40
N ASP A 130 11.07 28.28 -2.87
CA ASP A 130 11.75 28.33 -4.16
C ASP A 130 10.83 28.01 -5.34
N PHE A 131 9.67 27.39 -5.09
CA PHE A 131 8.78 26.85 -6.14
C PHE A 131 8.30 27.92 -7.11
N ALA A 132 7.86 29.07 -6.61
CA ALA A 132 7.37 30.14 -7.48
C ALA A 132 8.44 30.59 -8.51
N ARG A 133 9.71 30.60 -8.11
CA ARG A 133 10.84 30.97 -8.98
C ARG A 133 11.15 29.87 -9.99
N ILE A 134 11.10 28.61 -9.56
CA ILE A 134 11.35 27.46 -10.44
C ILE A 134 10.20 27.32 -11.44
N GLU A 135 8.94 27.41 -11.00
CA GLU A 135 7.75 27.33 -11.86
C GLU A 135 7.71 28.46 -12.90
N ALA A 136 8.13 29.67 -12.51
CA ALA A 136 8.25 30.78 -13.47
C ALA A 136 9.29 30.51 -14.56
N GLU A 137 10.41 29.85 -14.23
CA GLU A 137 11.40 29.44 -15.22
C GLU A 137 10.89 28.27 -16.08
N MET A 138 10.21 27.27 -15.47
CA MET A 138 9.55 26.22 -16.21
C MET A 138 8.55 26.76 -17.23
N GLN A 139 7.77 27.78 -16.87
CA GLN A 139 6.79 28.40 -17.78
C GLN A 139 7.47 29.04 -18.99
N LYS A 140 8.61 29.72 -18.81
CA LYS A 140 9.39 30.25 -19.95
C LYS A 140 9.90 29.15 -20.87
N LEU A 141 10.33 28.02 -20.31
CA LEU A 141 10.78 26.86 -21.09
C LEU A 141 9.64 26.22 -21.88
N VAL A 142 8.42 26.18 -21.32
CA VAL A 142 7.21 25.75 -22.04
C VAL A 142 6.93 26.69 -23.23
N GLU A 143 7.00 28.01 -23.03
CA GLU A 143 6.77 29.02 -24.07
C GLU A 143 7.78 28.96 -25.22
N MET A 144 9.03 28.53 -24.94
CA MET A 144 10.04 28.27 -25.95
C MET A 144 9.67 27.12 -26.87
N ALA A 145 8.84 26.18 -26.41
CA ALA A 145 8.37 25.00 -27.15
C ALA A 145 9.49 24.18 -27.82
N GLU A 146 10.65 24.12 -27.18
CA GLU A 146 11.81 23.39 -27.73
C GLU A 146 11.55 21.88 -27.77
N PRO A 147 12.00 21.19 -28.83
CA PRO A 147 11.80 19.75 -28.99
C PRO A 147 12.67 18.95 -28.00
N PHE A 148 12.21 17.76 -27.63
CA PHE A 148 13.01 16.72 -27.00
C PHE A 148 13.67 15.89 -28.09
N GLU A 149 14.99 15.95 -28.17
CA GLU A 149 15.79 15.30 -29.20
C GLU A 149 16.59 14.12 -28.62
N ARG A 150 16.23 12.90 -29.01
CA ARG A 150 16.95 11.70 -28.63
C ARG A 150 18.21 11.51 -29.48
N PHE A 151 19.32 11.18 -28.83
CA PHE A 151 20.52 10.70 -29.51
C PHE A 151 21.18 9.55 -28.73
N ILE A 152 21.95 8.75 -29.44
CA ILE A 152 22.70 7.62 -28.89
C ILE A 152 24.17 7.91 -29.08
N THR A 153 24.98 7.59 -28.09
CA THR A 153 26.43 7.68 -28.19
C THR A 153 27.08 6.46 -27.53
N ASN A 154 28.36 6.23 -27.86
CA ASN A 154 29.10 5.18 -27.17
C ASN A 154 29.43 5.62 -25.72
N ARG A 155 29.78 4.62 -24.90
CA ARG A 155 30.00 4.83 -23.47
C ARG A 155 31.11 5.82 -23.15
N ASP A 156 32.21 5.78 -23.90
CA ASP A 156 33.38 6.64 -23.63
C ASP A 156 33.09 8.10 -23.98
N GLU A 157 32.40 8.34 -25.09
CA GLU A 157 31.94 9.69 -25.47
C GLU A 157 30.90 10.22 -24.47
N ALA A 158 29.98 9.33 -23.98
CA ALA A 158 29.01 9.69 -22.94
C ALA A 158 29.69 10.15 -21.65
N LEU A 159 30.71 9.42 -21.20
CA LEU A 159 31.48 9.78 -20.01
C LEU A 159 32.19 11.12 -20.20
N ALA A 160 32.91 11.29 -21.33
CA ALA A 160 33.61 12.53 -21.63
C ALA A 160 32.65 13.75 -21.67
N MET A 161 31.46 13.57 -22.23
CA MET A 161 30.44 14.61 -22.29
C MET A 161 29.92 14.97 -20.88
N LEU A 162 29.56 13.98 -20.05
CA LEU A 162 29.07 14.21 -18.70
C LEU A 162 30.15 14.78 -17.77
N GLU A 163 31.39 14.35 -17.90
CA GLU A 163 32.53 14.94 -17.20
C GLU A 163 32.72 16.42 -17.56
N GLY A 164 32.62 16.73 -18.87
CA GLY A 164 32.65 18.12 -19.37
C GLY A 164 31.51 18.99 -18.83
N MET A 165 30.36 18.37 -18.57
CA MET A 165 29.20 19.03 -17.94
C MET A 165 29.29 19.04 -16.40
N GLY A 166 30.26 18.37 -15.80
CA GLY A 166 30.41 18.26 -14.36
C GLY A 166 29.41 17.35 -13.67
N GLN A 167 28.72 16.43 -14.38
CA GLN A 167 27.65 15.57 -13.87
C GLN A 167 28.20 14.25 -13.29
N LYS A 168 28.81 14.31 -12.11
CA LYS A 168 29.50 13.18 -11.45
C LYS A 168 28.60 11.98 -11.16
N LEU A 169 27.37 12.21 -10.69
CA LEU A 169 26.44 11.14 -10.37
C LEU A 169 26.05 10.32 -11.61
N LYS A 170 25.83 10.99 -12.75
CA LYS A 170 25.55 10.31 -14.03
C LYS A 170 26.77 9.57 -14.54
N CYS A 171 27.99 10.11 -14.37
CA CYS A 171 29.25 9.38 -14.70
C CYS A 171 29.36 8.08 -13.89
N GLU A 172 29.15 8.13 -12.58
CA GLU A 172 29.16 6.95 -11.71
C GLU A 172 28.10 5.92 -12.14
N HIS A 173 26.90 6.40 -12.51
CA HIS A 173 25.85 5.51 -12.98
C HIS A 173 26.24 4.78 -14.27
N ILE A 174 26.83 5.45 -15.25
CA ILE A 174 27.33 4.80 -16.47
C ILE A 174 28.45 3.79 -16.15
N GLN A 175 29.37 4.16 -15.25
CA GLN A 175 30.51 3.30 -14.91
C GLN A 175 30.10 2.00 -14.22
N ILE A 176 29.14 2.06 -13.31
CA ILE A 176 28.72 0.93 -12.46
C ILE A 176 27.42 0.30 -12.96
N GLY A 177 26.36 1.09 -13.12
CA GLY A 177 25.01 0.61 -13.41
C GLY A 177 24.81 0.18 -14.86
N LEU A 178 25.54 0.80 -15.81
CA LEU A 178 25.46 0.52 -17.24
C LEU A 178 26.80 -0.04 -17.79
N ALA A 179 27.56 -0.72 -16.96
CA ALA A 179 28.87 -1.25 -17.31
C ALA A 179 28.85 -2.25 -18.49
N SER A 180 27.75 -2.97 -18.67
CA SER A 180 27.52 -3.92 -19.75
C SER A 180 27.05 -3.31 -21.09
N GLU A 181 26.59 -2.05 -21.06
CA GLU A 181 25.99 -1.39 -22.21
C GLU A 181 27.10 -0.78 -23.09
N ALA A 182 27.12 -1.08 -24.39
CA ALA A 182 28.06 -0.53 -25.33
C ALA A 182 27.70 0.91 -25.75
N THR A 183 26.42 1.21 -25.78
CA THR A 183 25.85 2.53 -26.10
C THR A 183 24.81 2.95 -25.10
N VAL A 184 24.66 4.23 -24.91
CA VAL A 184 23.64 4.83 -24.01
C VAL A 184 22.87 5.92 -24.72
N SER A 185 21.64 6.16 -24.32
CA SER A 185 20.77 7.18 -24.90
C SER A 185 20.68 8.42 -24.03
N PHE A 186 20.58 9.56 -24.70
CA PHE A 186 20.41 10.87 -24.11
C PHE A 186 19.24 11.59 -24.74
N TYR A 187 18.71 12.56 -24.02
CA TYR A 187 17.79 13.56 -24.56
C TYR A 187 18.36 14.96 -24.41
N ARG A 188 18.25 15.74 -25.47
CA ARG A 188 18.64 17.16 -25.51
C ARG A 188 17.40 18.01 -25.61
N GLN A 189 17.39 19.11 -24.88
CA GLN A 189 16.41 20.19 -24.97
C GLN A 189 17.12 21.54 -24.79
N GLY A 190 17.42 22.22 -25.89
CA GLY A 190 18.28 23.38 -25.84
C GLY A 190 19.66 23.07 -25.28
N GLU A 191 20.08 23.77 -24.23
CA GLU A 191 21.33 23.54 -23.51
C GLU A 191 21.30 22.36 -22.54
N PHE A 192 20.10 21.88 -22.18
CA PHE A 192 19.93 20.77 -21.25
C PHE A 192 20.15 19.43 -21.97
N VAL A 193 21.00 18.59 -21.38
CA VAL A 193 21.24 17.22 -21.86
C VAL A 193 21.22 16.28 -20.67
N ASP A 194 20.44 15.20 -20.76
CA ASP A 194 20.35 14.21 -19.70
C ASP A 194 20.42 12.78 -20.23
N LEU A 195 21.07 11.90 -19.46
CA LEU A 195 21.11 10.46 -19.67
C LEU A 195 19.72 9.89 -19.40
N CYS A 196 19.03 9.39 -20.41
CA CYS A 196 17.66 8.94 -20.29
C CYS A 196 17.28 7.95 -21.41
N ARG A 197 16.41 6.99 -21.07
CA ARG A 197 15.86 6.01 -22.03
C ARG A 197 14.65 6.50 -22.78
N GLY A 198 13.96 7.52 -22.27
CA GLY A 198 12.68 8.01 -22.77
C GLY A 198 11.49 7.12 -22.40
N PRO A 199 10.32 7.28 -23.03
CA PRO A 199 10.03 8.24 -24.10
C PRO A 199 9.72 9.66 -23.59
N HIS A 200 9.77 10.64 -24.52
CA HIS A 200 9.38 12.02 -24.27
C HIS A 200 8.33 12.52 -25.25
N ILE A 201 7.59 13.57 -24.85
CA ILE A 201 6.69 14.30 -25.72
C ILE A 201 7.45 15.03 -26.84
N PRO A 202 6.82 15.39 -27.98
CA PRO A 202 7.50 16.03 -29.09
C PRO A 202 8.23 17.33 -28.76
N ASP A 203 7.64 18.17 -27.93
CA ASP A 203 8.17 19.48 -27.55
C ASP A 203 7.58 19.94 -26.19
N ALA A 204 8.27 20.89 -25.52
CA ALA A 204 7.84 21.42 -24.23
C ALA A 204 6.51 22.17 -24.27
N GLY A 205 6.12 22.72 -25.42
CA GLY A 205 4.84 23.44 -25.57
C GLY A 205 3.58 22.59 -25.36
N ARG A 206 3.76 21.24 -25.33
CA ARG A 206 2.68 20.30 -24.99
C ARG A 206 2.39 20.24 -23.48
N ILE A 207 3.24 20.78 -22.63
CA ILE A 207 3.05 20.82 -21.17
C ILE A 207 2.18 22.03 -20.85
N LYS A 208 0.86 21.82 -20.70
CA LYS A 208 -0.10 22.91 -20.49
C LYS A 208 -0.31 23.30 -19.03
N ALA A 209 -0.16 22.35 -18.13
CA ALA A 209 -0.43 22.54 -16.71
C ALA A 209 0.51 21.69 -15.85
N PHE A 210 1.19 22.31 -14.91
CA PHE A 210 2.09 21.65 -13.98
C PHE A 210 2.11 22.36 -12.63
N ARG A 211 2.56 21.65 -11.59
CA ARG A 211 2.76 22.19 -10.23
C ARG A 211 3.87 21.44 -9.51
N LEU A 212 4.74 22.15 -8.78
CA LEU A 212 5.63 21.57 -7.79
C LEU A 212 4.88 21.31 -6.48
N LEU A 213 5.13 20.16 -5.84
CA LEU A 213 4.32 19.69 -4.73
C LEU A 213 5.04 19.71 -3.38
N SER A 214 6.30 19.25 -3.33
CA SER A 214 7.08 19.15 -2.09
C SER A 214 8.56 18.92 -2.37
N VAL A 215 9.41 19.14 -1.33
CA VAL A 215 10.81 18.72 -1.31
C VAL A 215 11.01 17.72 -0.18
N ALA A 216 11.79 16.67 -0.44
CA ALA A 216 12.17 15.67 0.55
C ALA A 216 13.65 15.32 0.44
N GLY A 217 14.22 14.72 1.51
CA GLY A 217 15.54 14.09 1.45
C GLY A 217 15.48 12.76 0.72
N ALA A 218 16.50 12.44 -0.03
CA ALA A 218 16.72 11.12 -0.64
C ALA A 218 18.20 10.73 -0.47
N TYR A 219 18.51 9.47 -0.76
CA TYR A 219 19.88 8.98 -0.75
C TYR A 219 20.24 8.43 -2.12
N TRP A 220 21.50 8.64 -2.54
CA TRP A 220 22.00 8.11 -3.80
C TRP A 220 21.84 6.58 -3.83
N LYS A 221 21.18 6.06 -4.88
CA LYS A 221 20.86 4.62 -5.05
C LYS A 221 20.11 3.99 -3.86
N GLY A 222 19.46 4.79 -3.02
CA GLY A 222 18.72 4.30 -1.86
C GLY A 222 19.59 3.88 -0.66
N ASP A 223 20.90 4.08 -0.72
CA ASP A 223 21.82 3.75 0.36
C ASP A 223 21.83 4.84 1.44
N ALA A 224 21.25 4.55 2.60
CA ALA A 224 21.15 5.47 3.73
C ALA A 224 22.52 5.88 4.33
N SER A 225 23.60 5.16 4.02
CA SER A 225 24.99 5.52 4.37
C SER A 225 25.69 6.38 3.32
N GLY A 226 25.07 6.53 2.14
CA GLY A 226 25.60 7.23 0.97
C GLY A 226 25.29 8.73 0.96
N GLN A 227 25.54 9.34 -0.21
CA GLN A 227 25.33 10.78 -0.43
C GLN A 227 23.85 11.14 -0.29
N GLN A 228 23.57 12.17 0.50
CA GLN A 228 22.21 12.72 0.65
C GLN A 228 21.88 13.62 -0.56
N LEU A 229 20.71 13.42 -1.13
CA LEU A 229 20.15 14.17 -2.25
C LEU A 229 18.88 14.90 -1.83
N GLN A 230 18.46 15.85 -2.65
CA GLN A 230 17.20 16.54 -2.52
C GLN A 230 16.24 16.07 -3.61
N ARG A 231 15.07 15.58 -3.23
CA ARG A 231 14.02 15.09 -4.12
C ARG A 231 12.92 16.12 -4.25
N VAL A 232 12.73 16.63 -5.45
CA VAL A 232 11.64 17.58 -5.77
C VAL A 232 10.51 16.83 -6.44
N TYR A 233 9.31 16.88 -5.88
CA TYR A 233 8.10 16.27 -6.44
C TYR A 233 7.30 17.30 -7.24
N GLY A 234 6.75 16.86 -8.36
CA GLY A 234 5.87 17.64 -9.20
C GLY A 234 4.77 16.80 -9.85
N THR A 235 3.81 17.46 -10.48
CA THR A 235 2.79 16.83 -11.30
C THR A 235 2.55 17.65 -12.57
N ALA A 236 2.10 16.98 -13.63
CA ALA A 236 1.74 17.61 -14.88
C ALA A 236 0.50 16.96 -15.50
N TRP A 237 -0.30 17.78 -16.19
CA TRP A 237 -1.58 17.44 -16.78
C TRP A 237 -1.76 18.11 -18.14
N PHE A 238 -2.59 17.52 -19.01
CA PHE A 238 -2.88 18.11 -20.34
C PHE A 238 -3.82 19.32 -20.27
N SER A 239 -4.51 19.56 -19.15
CA SER A 239 -5.34 20.75 -18.96
C SER A 239 -5.21 21.32 -17.53
N GLN A 240 -5.41 22.65 -17.42
CA GLN A 240 -5.46 23.31 -16.11
C GLN A 240 -6.62 22.78 -15.25
N LYS A 241 -7.75 22.45 -15.87
CA LYS A 241 -8.91 21.87 -15.16
C LYS A 241 -8.56 20.54 -14.46
N ASP A 242 -7.80 19.68 -15.13
CA ASP A 242 -7.41 18.39 -14.56
C ASP A 242 -6.36 18.57 -13.46
N LEU A 243 -5.43 19.52 -13.63
CA LEU A 243 -4.49 19.91 -12.59
C LEU A 243 -5.21 20.44 -11.35
N ASP A 244 -6.15 21.36 -11.51
CA ASP A 244 -6.91 21.95 -10.40
C ASP A 244 -7.71 20.88 -9.64
N ALA A 245 -8.37 19.98 -10.37
CA ALA A 245 -9.08 18.85 -9.78
C ALA A 245 -8.15 17.92 -9.00
N HIS A 246 -6.95 17.64 -9.53
CA HIS A 246 -5.94 16.87 -8.82
C HIS A 246 -5.43 17.57 -7.56
N LEU A 247 -5.15 18.86 -7.63
CA LEU A 247 -4.68 19.66 -6.47
C LEU A 247 -5.75 19.75 -5.38
N GLU A 248 -7.03 19.88 -5.76
CA GLU A 248 -8.14 19.82 -4.80
C GLU A 248 -8.19 18.46 -4.11
N GLN A 249 -8.06 17.37 -4.88
CA GLN A 249 -8.00 16.01 -4.36
C GLN A 249 -6.82 15.80 -3.39
N VAL A 250 -5.62 16.29 -3.72
CA VAL A 250 -4.44 16.24 -2.84
C VAL A 250 -4.65 17.05 -1.56
N ASN A 251 -5.25 18.23 -1.66
CA ASN A 251 -5.56 19.07 -0.49
C ASN A 251 -6.61 18.41 0.40
N GLU A 252 -7.62 17.81 -0.19
CA GLU A 252 -8.63 17.05 0.57
C GLU A 252 -8.01 15.84 1.27
N ALA A 253 -7.07 15.14 0.62
CA ALA A 253 -6.30 14.08 1.25
C ALA A 253 -5.52 14.54 2.48
N LYS A 254 -4.85 15.69 2.39
CA LYS A 254 -4.13 16.28 3.53
C LYS A 254 -5.06 16.62 4.68
N ARG A 255 -6.27 17.10 4.40
CA ARG A 255 -7.28 17.40 5.43
C ARG A 255 -7.81 16.13 6.10
N ARG A 256 -7.93 15.03 5.36
CA ARG A 256 -8.44 13.74 5.84
C ARG A 256 -7.39 12.83 6.43
N ASP A 257 -6.11 13.21 6.34
CA ASP A 257 -5.01 12.38 6.84
C ASP A 257 -5.31 11.89 8.27
N HIS A 258 -5.40 10.57 8.42
CA HIS A 258 -5.73 9.92 9.69
C HIS A 258 -4.77 10.31 10.82
N ARG A 259 -3.52 10.69 10.52
CA ARG A 259 -2.53 11.14 11.50
C ARG A 259 -2.90 12.51 12.08
N VAL A 260 -3.45 13.39 11.23
CA VAL A 260 -3.91 14.72 11.63
C VAL A 260 -5.23 14.61 12.39
N LEU A 261 -6.23 13.97 11.77
CA LEU A 261 -7.56 13.79 12.37
C LEU A 261 -7.52 12.93 13.63
N GLY A 262 -6.71 11.86 13.63
CA GLY A 262 -6.55 10.99 14.80
C GLY A 262 -6.01 11.72 16.02
N LYS A 263 -5.06 12.64 15.81
CA LYS A 263 -4.56 13.52 16.87
C LYS A 263 -5.61 14.55 17.32
N GLN A 264 -6.28 15.24 16.38
CA GLN A 264 -7.32 16.23 16.68
C GLN A 264 -8.49 15.65 17.47
N LEU A 265 -8.92 14.45 17.09
CA LEU A 265 -10.06 13.76 17.69
C LEU A 265 -9.68 12.85 18.88
N ASN A 266 -8.40 12.81 19.25
CA ASN A 266 -7.86 11.95 20.31
C ASN A 266 -8.21 10.45 20.10
N LEU A 267 -7.96 9.93 18.91
CA LEU A 267 -8.26 8.53 18.57
C LEU A 267 -7.09 7.60 18.87
N PHE A 268 -5.87 8.00 18.53
CA PHE A 268 -4.66 7.22 18.76
C PHE A 268 -3.42 8.11 18.92
N SER A 269 -2.34 7.50 19.38
CA SER A 269 -1.02 8.11 19.49
C SER A 269 0.08 7.13 19.11
N ILE A 270 1.19 7.63 18.59
CA ILE A 270 2.42 6.87 18.39
C ILE A 270 3.51 7.60 19.17
N SER A 271 4.03 6.96 20.24
CA SER A 271 5.09 7.52 21.08
C SER A 271 6.44 6.96 20.70
N PRO A 272 7.48 7.80 20.55
CA PRO A 272 8.86 7.32 20.40
C PRO A 272 9.33 6.43 21.56
N GLU A 273 8.81 6.66 22.76
CA GLU A 273 9.14 5.89 23.98
C GLU A 273 8.59 4.46 23.93
N VAL A 274 7.41 4.28 23.28
CA VAL A 274 6.81 2.96 23.06
C VAL A 274 7.46 2.27 21.86
N GLY A 275 7.78 3.04 20.83
CA GLY A 275 8.44 2.58 19.62
C GLY A 275 7.69 2.95 18.34
N ALA A 276 8.46 3.18 17.29
CA ALA A 276 7.90 3.50 15.98
C ALA A 276 7.07 2.33 15.42
N GLY A 277 5.88 2.64 14.90
CA GLY A 277 4.96 1.64 14.35
C GLY A 277 4.20 0.82 15.39
N LEU A 278 4.21 1.24 16.67
CA LEU A 278 3.40 0.65 17.74
C LEU A 278 2.32 1.66 18.15
N CYS A 279 1.07 1.36 17.77
CA CYS A 279 -0.05 2.26 17.96
C CYS A 279 -0.63 2.17 19.38
N LEU A 280 -0.76 3.31 20.06
CA LEU A 280 -1.50 3.45 21.30
C LEU A 280 -2.93 3.90 20.98
N TRP A 281 -3.90 3.05 21.23
CA TRP A 281 -5.31 3.38 21.09
C TRP A 281 -5.78 4.23 22.28
N LEU A 282 -6.17 5.48 22.01
CA LEU A 282 -6.75 6.35 23.03
C LEU A 282 -8.23 5.98 23.28
N PRO A 283 -8.87 6.41 24.36
CA PRO A 283 -10.22 5.96 24.72
C PRO A 283 -11.27 6.06 23.61
N LYS A 284 -11.29 7.18 22.85
CA LYS A 284 -12.22 7.34 21.72
C LYS A 284 -11.91 6.37 20.58
N GLY A 285 -10.64 6.19 20.22
CA GLY A 285 -10.24 5.22 19.19
C GLY A 285 -10.44 3.77 19.62
N ALA A 286 -10.14 3.45 20.89
CA ALA A 286 -10.42 2.14 21.46
C ALA A 286 -11.91 1.79 21.42
N THR A 287 -12.79 2.79 21.61
CA THR A 287 -14.23 2.61 21.45
C THR A 287 -14.60 2.26 20.00
N VAL A 288 -14.06 2.98 19.01
CA VAL A 288 -14.30 2.67 17.58
C VAL A 288 -13.83 1.24 17.26
N ARG A 289 -12.64 0.87 17.72
CA ARG A 289 -12.09 -0.48 17.56
C ARG A 289 -13.00 -1.54 18.17
N ALA A 290 -13.42 -1.35 19.43
CA ALA A 290 -14.29 -2.30 20.12
C ALA A 290 -15.63 -2.50 19.40
N LEU A 291 -16.23 -1.43 18.86
CA LEU A 291 -17.46 -1.50 18.08
C LEU A 291 -17.30 -2.28 16.77
N LEU A 292 -16.17 -2.12 16.09
CA LEU A 292 -15.84 -2.91 14.91
C LEU A 292 -15.62 -4.39 15.26
N GLU A 293 -14.91 -4.67 16.36
CA GLU A 293 -14.71 -6.03 16.88
C GLU A 293 -16.03 -6.69 17.25
N GLU A 294 -16.93 -5.98 17.96
CA GLU A 294 -18.25 -6.49 18.34
C GLU A 294 -19.13 -6.75 17.11
N PHE A 295 -19.12 -5.85 16.15
CA PHE A 295 -19.84 -5.99 14.89
C PHE A 295 -19.45 -7.28 14.17
N ILE A 296 -18.15 -7.48 13.91
CA ILE A 296 -17.72 -8.68 13.17
C ILE A 296 -17.88 -9.96 13.99
N LYS A 297 -17.62 -9.95 15.31
CA LYS A 297 -17.86 -11.10 16.19
C LYS A 297 -19.29 -11.59 16.10
N GLY A 298 -20.26 -10.67 16.14
CA GLY A 298 -21.68 -11.01 16.02
C GLY A 298 -22.01 -11.69 14.68
N GLU A 299 -21.44 -11.21 13.58
CA GLU A 299 -21.62 -11.80 12.25
C GLU A 299 -20.92 -13.16 12.11
N LEU A 300 -19.72 -13.32 12.69
CA LEU A 300 -18.98 -14.57 12.66
C LEU A 300 -19.70 -15.68 13.43
N LEU A 301 -20.23 -15.40 14.60
CA LEU A 301 -21.01 -16.37 15.39
C LEU A 301 -22.24 -16.87 14.62
N LYS A 302 -22.96 -15.97 13.93
CA LYS A 302 -24.12 -16.34 13.10
C LYS A 302 -23.73 -17.27 11.93
N ARG A 303 -22.48 -17.20 11.46
CA ARG A 303 -21.92 -18.00 10.36
C ARG A 303 -21.18 -19.24 10.86
N GLY A 304 -21.28 -19.59 12.15
CA GLY A 304 -20.70 -20.80 12.74
C GLY A 304 -19.19 -20.74 12.99
N TYR A 305 -18.59 -19.55 13.07
CA TYR A 305 -17.21 -19.42 13.48
C TYR A 305 -17.05 -19.60 15.01
N GLN A 306 -15.96 -20.24 15.39
CA GLN A 306 -15.61 -20.51 16.78
C GLN A 306 -14.48 -19.56 17.21
N PRO A 307 -14.68 -18.76 18.27
CA PRO A 307 -13.65 -17.85 18.76
C PRO A 307 -12.50 -18.63 19.44
N VAL A 308 -11.27 -18.23 19.12
CA VAL A 308 -10.04 -18.76 19.76
C VAL A 308 -9.15 -17.61 20.17
N TYR A 309 -8.16 -17.91 21.04
CA TYR A 309 -7.14 -16.99 21.49
C TYR A 309 -5.80 -17.70 21.48
N THR A 310 -4.78 -17.08 20.87
CA THR A 310 -3.45 -17.65 20.76
C THR A 310 -2.39 -16.74 21.40
N PRO A 311 -1.31 -17.30 21.96
CA PRO A 311 -0.24 -16.51 22.56
C PRO A 311 0.48 -15.64 21.54
N HIS A 312 1.12 -14.56 22.00
CA HIS A 312 1.85 -13.61 21.16
C HIS A 312 3.22 -14.13 20.70
N ILE A 313 3.73 -15.16 21.37
CA ILE A 313 4.99 -15.81 21.05
C ILE A 313 4.77 -17.30 20.79
N GLY A 314 5.62 -17.89 19.98
CA GLY A 314 5.64 -19.32 19.72
C GLY A 314 7.07 -19.81 19.55
N ARG A 315 7.34 -21.09 19.75
CA ARG A 315 8.65 -21.66 19.50
C ARG A 315 9.06 -21.46 18.04
N VAL A 316 10.35 -21.22 17.79
CA VAL A 316 10.87 -21.01 16.42
C VAL A 316 10.52 -22.19 15.51
N GLU A 317 10.59 -23.44 16.04
CA GLU A 317 10.29 -24.67 15.30
C GLU A 317 8.86 -24.70 14.76
N LEU A 318 7.90 -24.02 15.39
CA LEU A 318 6.54 -23.86 14.87
C LEU A 318 6.54 -23.08 13.56
N TYR A 319 7.37 -22.06 13.48
CA TYR A 319 7.49 -21.22 12.29
C TYR A 319 8.41 -21.80 11.21
N GLU A 320 9.37 -22.62 11.61
CA GLU A 320 10.18 -23.46 10.69
C GLU A 320 9.27 -24.51 10.02
N THR A 321 8.40 -25.16 10.79
CA THR A 321 7.42 -26.13 10.27
C THR A 321 6.48 -25.46 9.26
N SER A 322 5.95 -24.29 9.56
CA SER A 322 5.06 -23.57 8.66
C SER A 322 5.77 -22.93 7.45
N GLY A 323 7.09 -22.77 7.49
CA GLY A 323 7.89 -22.09 6.47
C GLY A 323 7.95 -20.57 6.61
N HIS A 324 7.33 -20.00 7.64
CA HIS A 324 7.47 -18.57 7.90
C HIS A 324 8.90 -18.17 8.30
N PHE A 325 9.65 -19.06 8.90
CA PHE A 325 11.05 -18.90 9.17
C PHE A 325 11.85 -19.95 8.37
N PRO A 326 12.87 -19.61 7.59
CA PRO A 326 13.50 -18.28 7.45
C PRO A 326 12.91 -17.39 6.33
N TYR A 327 11.90 -17.82 5.54
CA TYR A 327 11.44 -17.11 4.34
C TYR A 327 10.94 -15.67 4.61
N TYR A 328 10.42 -15.39 5.81
CA TYR A 328 9.96 -14.08 6.26
C TYR A 328 10.94 -13.34 7.17
N ARG A 329 12.21 -13.81 7.24
CA ARG A 329 13.21 -13.33 8.20
C ARG A 329 13.40 -11.81 8.18
N ASP A 330 13.42 -11.20 7.01
CA ASP A 330 13.65 -9.76 6.85
C ASP A 330 12.52 -8.89 7.43
N SER A 331 11.34 -9.47 7.54
CA SER A 331 10.14 -8.83 8.12
C SER A 331 9.81 -9.34 9.52
N GLN A 332 10.70 -10.07 10.18
CA GLN A 332 10.50 -10.61 11.53
C GLN A 332 11.41 -9.93 12.55
N PHE A 333 10.94 -9.82 13.78
CA PHE A 333 11.81 -9.54 14.90
C PHE A 333 12.76 -10.72 15.12
N THR A 334 13.95 -10.43 15.62
CA THR A 334 14.92 -11.48 15.98
C THR A 334 14.32 -12.40 17.05
N PRO A 335 14.69 -13.70 17.06
CA PRO A 335 14.23 -14.63 18.08
C PRO A 335 14.57 -14.14 19.49
N LEU A 336 13.67 -14.44 20.41
CA LEU A 336 13.90 -14.32 21.85
C LEU A 336 14.55 -15.61 22.32
N TYR A 337 15.71 -15.51 22.93
CA TYR A 337 16.47 -16.66 23.41
C TYR A 337 16.31 -16.83 24.93
N GLY A 338 16.17 -18.06 25.39
CA GLY A 338 16.20 -18.39 26.79
C GLY A 338 17.61 -18.33 27.43
N HIS A 339 18.64 -18.14 26.59
CA HIS A 339 20.04 -18.02 27.02
C HIS A 339 20.66 -16.73 26.47
N ASP A 340 21.36 -15.96 27.31
CA ASP A 340 21.96 -14.67 26.97
C ASP A 340 22.92 -14.72 25.76
N GLY A 341 23.58 -15.87 25.55
CA GLY A 341 24.45 -16.09 24.37
C GLY A 341 23.74 -16.25 23.05
N GLY A 342 22.43 -16.46 23.03
CA GLY A 342 21.69 -16.78 21.80
C GLY A 342 21.79 -15.71 20.74
N GLN A 343 21.63 -14.43 21.11
CA GLN A 343 21.77 -13.32 20.16
C GLN A 343 23.19 -13.19 19.61
N LEU A 344 24.21 -13.46 20.44
CA LEU A 344 25.60 -13.46 20.01
C LEU A 344 25.83 -14.54 18.96
N ILE A 345 25.31 -15.75 19.18
CA ILE A 345 25.45 -16.86 18.24
C ILE A 345 24.72 -16.59 16.92
N ASP A 346 23.50 -16.06 16.94
CA ASP A 346 22.78 -15.66 15.72
C ASP A 346 23.55 -14.59 14.93
N PHE A 347 24.08 -13.56 15.60
CA PHE A 347 24.95 -12.57 14.99
C PHE A 347 26.22 -13.21 14.37
N TRP A 348 26.84 -14.14 15.07
CA TRP A 348 28.03 -14.85 14.60
C TRP A 348 27.75 -15.68 13.35
N ILE A 349 26.64 -16.41 13.32
CA ILE A 349 26.18 -17.18 12.16
C ILE A 349 26.03 -16.28 10.93
N ARG A 350 25.37 -15.12 11.09
CA ARG A 350 25.20 -14.15 9.98
C ARG A 350 26.55 -13.67 9.44
N LYS A 351 27.47 -13.27 10.31
CA LYS A 351 28.80 -12.82 9.91
C LYS A 351 29.58 -13.86 9.14
N LEU A 352 29.44 -15.14 9.53
CA LEU A 352 30.06 -16.25 8.77
C LEU A 352 29.39 -16.50 7.42
N GLN A 353 28.06 -16.38 7.34
CA GLN A 353 27.30 -16.51 6.08
C GLN A 353 27.68 -15.43 5.07
N ASP A 354 27.85 -14.21 5.53
CA ASP A 354 28.21 -13.05 4.70
C ASP A 354 29.72 -13.01 4.37
N ASN A 355 30.51 -13.97 4.83
CA ASN A 355 31.98 -13.94 4.77
C ASN A 355 32.60 -12.63 5.32
N ALA A 356 31.91 -11.98 6.26
CA ALA A 356 32.24 -10.69 6.84
C ALA A 356 32.87 -10.80 8.24
N ILE A 357 33.70 -11.83 8.48
CA ILE A 357 34.36 -12.07 9.74
C ILE A 357 35.88 -12.12 9.57
N SER A 358 36.60 -11.34 10.35
CA SER A 358 38.04 -11.41 10.46
C SER A 358 38.48 -12.34 11.61
N GLU A 359 39.76 -12.76 11.63
CA GLU A 359 40.30 -13.52 12.75
C GLU A 359 40.23 -12.76 14.10
N ALA A 360 40.34 -11.44 14.06
CA ALA A 360 40.20 -10.59 15.25
C ALA A 360 38.75 -10.57 15.75
N ASP A 361 37.76 -10.50 14.84
CA ASP A 361 36.35 -10.58 15.19
C ASP A 361 36.01 -11.94 15.77
N GLU A 362 36.55 -13.03 15.23
CA GLU A 362 36.32 -14.37 15.69
C GLU A 362 36.85 -14.57 17.12
N LYS A 363 38.05 -14.07 17.43
CA LYS A 363 38.61 -14.07 18.79
C LYS A 363 37.75 -13.27 19.76
N SER A 364 37.24 -12.12 19.34
CA SER A 364 36.35 -11.29 20.14
C SER A 364 35.04 -11.98 20.45
N LEU A 365 34.45 -12.62 19.43
CA LEU A 365 33.21 -13.39 19.59
C LEU A 365 33.36 -14.57 20.51
N LEU A 366 34.47 -15.33 20.42
CA LEU A 366 34.80 -16.44 21.34
C LEU A 366 34.96 -15.96 22.79
N ALA A 367 35.64 -14.82 22.99
CA ALA A 367 35.79 -14.23 24.32
C ALA A 367 34.41 -13.80 24.89
N SER A 368 33.56 -13.18 24.08
CA SER A 368 32.21 -12.78 24.47
C SER A 368 31.34 -14.00 24.77
N ALA A 369 31.40 -15.05 23.94
CA ALA A 369 30.68 -16.30 24.17
C ALA A 369 31.05 -16.93 25.53
N LYS A 370 32.34 -16.96 25.86
CA LYS A 370 32.83 -17.48 27.17
C LYS A 370 32.30 -16.67 28.36
N ILE A 371 32.23 -15.34 28.23
CA ILE A 371 31.67 -14.46 29.26
C ILE A 371 30.19 -14.76 29.50
N LEU A 372 29.46 -15.05 28.43
CA LEU A 372 28.04 -15.41 28.47
C LEU A 372 27.78 -16.89 28.83
N GLY A 373 28.80 -17.67 29.18
CA GLY A 373 28.67 -19.10 29.53
C GLY A 373 28.35 -20.00 28.33
N VAL A 374 28.64 -19.55 27.10
CA VAL A 374 28.46 -20.35 25.88
C VAL A 374 29.70 -21.19 25.66
N GLU A 375 29.56 -22.51 25.78
CA GLU A 375 30.62 -23.49 25.51
C GLU A 375 30.35 -24.22 24.21
N ILE A 376 31.24 -24.06 23.23
CA ILE A 376 31.15 -24.69 21.90
C ILE A 376 32.54 -25.28 21.55
N PRO A 377 32.95 -26.36 22.23
CA PRO A 377 34.30 -26.92 22.03
C PRO A 377 34.54 -27.38 20.57
N GLU A 378 33.49 -27.84 19.86
CA GLU A 378 33.58 -28.34 18.50
C GLU A 378 33.88 -27.22 17.49
N TYR A 379 33.64 -25.94 17.85
CA TYR A 379 33.90 -24.81 16.98
C TYR A 379 35.34 -24.65 16.57
N ALA A 380 36.27 -24.90 17.50
CA ALA A 380 37.70 -24.83 17.25
C ALA A 380 38.21 -25.91 16.28
N ALA A 381 37.52 -27.06 16.23
CA ALA A 381 37.86 -28.18 15.34
C ALA A 381 37.21 -28.04 13.95
N ALA A 382 36.23 -27.15 13.80
CA ALA A 382 35.51 -26.96 12.56
C ALA A 382 36.32 -26.18 11.49
N SER A 383 36.47 -26.74 10.30
CA SER A 383 37.24 -26.14 9.21
C SER A 383 36.32 -25.47 8.19
N GLY A 384 36.48 -24.15 7.99
CA GLY A 384 35.71 -23.35 7.06
C GLY A 384 34.35 -22.90 7.59
N ASN A 385 33.82 -21.82 7.00
CA ASN A 385 32.58 -21.20 7.47
C ASN A 385 31.36 -22.15 7.49
N PRO A 386 31.14 -23.03 6.48
CA PRO A 386 29.99 -23.93 6.52
C PRO A 386 30.00 -24.88 7.76
N ALA A 387 31.16 -25.46 8.09
CA ALA A 387 31.29 -26.35 9.26
C ALA A 387 31.12 -25.58 10.58
N LYS A 388 31.70 -24.38 10.68
CA LYS A 388 31.53 -23.49 11.83
C LYS A 388 30.08 -23.08 12.05
N ILE A 389 29.38 -22.74 10.97
CA ILE A 389 27.95 -22.41 10.98
C ILE A 389 27.12 -23.59 11.51
N GLU A 390 27.42 -24.82 11.06
CA GLU A 390 26.67 -26.00 11.50
C GLU A 390 26.84 -26.29 12.99
N VAL A 391 28.05 -26.11 13.53
CA VAL A 391 28.31 -26.22 14.95
C VAL A 391 27.51 -25.18 15.74
N LEU A 392 27.56 -23.92 15.34
CA LEU A 392 26.80 -22.84 15.98
C LEU A 392 25.30 -23.09 15.93
N ARG A 393 24.77 -23.53 14.79
CA ARG A 393 23.34 -23.90 14.63
C ARG A 393 22.95 -25.08 15.50
N THR A 394 23.84 -26.05 15.70
CA THR A 394 23.59 -27.20 16.60
C THR A 394 23.43 -26.72 18.03
N TRP A 395 24.30 -25.82 18.48
CA TRP A 395 24.18 -25.21 19.80
C TRP A 395 22.87 -24.38 19.89
N GLU A 396 22.59 -23.55 18.88
CA GLU A 396 21.39 -22.73 18.85
C GLU A 396 20.09 -23.55 18.92
N LYS A 397 20.01 -24.69 18.22
CA LYS A 397 18.85 -25.60 18.25
C LYS A 397 18.63 -26.28 19.63
N GLN A 398 19.65 -26.35 20.45
CA GLN A 398 19.52 -26.88 21.82
C GLN A 398 18.95 -25.86 22.79
N GLN A 399 18.91 -24.57 22.42
CA GLN A 399 18.37 -23.51 23.27
C GLN A 399 16.88 -23.34 23.05
N GLU A 400 16.17 -22.88 24.10
CA GLU A 400 14.79 -22.40 23.92
C GLU A 400 14.76 -21.10 23.14
N ARG A 401 14.04 -21.11 22.03
CA ARG A 401 13.91 -19.96 21.13
C ARG A 401 12.44 -19.68 20.84
N TYR A 402 12.04 -18.43 20.96
CA TYR A 402 10.69 -17.98 20.68
C TYR A 402 10.71 -16.85 19.64
N LEU A 403 9.67 -16.75 18.84
CA LEU A 403 9.42 -15.61 17.97
C LEU A 403 8.16 -14.88 18.40
N LEU A 404 8.16 -13.54 18.29
CA LEU A 404 6.93 -12.79 18.19
C LEU A 404 6.21 -13.28 16.93
N LYS A 405 4.97 -13.73 17.06
CA LYS A 405 4.24 -14.33 15.94
C LYS A 405 4.06 -13.34 14.78
N PRO A 406 4.54 -13.67 13.56
CA PRO A 406 4.32 -12.83 12.38
C PRO A 406 2.97 -13.08 11.72
N MET A 407 2.36 -14.24 12.03
CA MET A 407 1.06 -14.72 11.53
C MET A 407 0.40 -15.65 12.55
N ASN A 408 -0.93 -15.77 12.49
CA ASN A 408 -1.74 -16.60 13.41
C ASN A 408 -1.91 -18.06 12.93
N CYS A 409 -1.80 -18.30 11.62
CA CYS A 409 -2.07 -19.59 10.99
C CYS A 409 -1.35 -20.80 11.63
N PRO A 410 -0.05 -20.74 12.06
CA PRO A 410 0.60 -21.88 12.71
C PRO A 410 -0.08 -22.27 14.03
N HIS A 411 -0.55 -21.29 14.80
CA HIS A 411 -1.25 -21.55 16.04
C HIS A 411 -2.63 -22.19 15.82
N HIS A 412 -3.39 -21.69 14.83
CA HIS A 412 -4.69 -22.27 14.47
C HIS A 412 -4.54 -23.71 13.96
N ALA A 413 -3.47 -23.99 13.20
CA ALA A 413 -3.16 -25.37 12.79
C ALA A 413 -2.92 -26.28 13.99
N GLN A 414 -2.24 -25.79 15.05
CA GLN A 414 -2.06 -26.56 16.29
C GLN A 414 -3.37 -26.74 17.07
N ILE A 415 -4.27 -25.74 17.08
CA ILE A 415 -5.62 -25.90 17.67
C ILE A 415 -6.40 -26.96 16.90
N TYR A 416 -6.39 -26.93 15.57
CA TYR A 416 -7.03 -27.99 14.79
C TYR A 416 -6.46 -29.37 15.11
N LYS A 417 -5.14 -29.50 15.16
CA LYS A 417 -4.40 -30.75 15.42
C LYS A 417 -4.63 -31.30 16.84
N SER A 418 -5.02 -30.46 17.79
CA SER A 418 -5.20 -30.88 19.20
C SER A 418 -6.36 -31.84 19.43
N MET A 419 -7.26 -32.03 18.45
CA MET A 419 -8.41 -32.91 18.53
C MET A 419 -8.50 -33.78 17.27
N GLN A 420 -8.85 -35.06 17.44
CA GLN A 420 -9.21 -35.91 16.30
C GLN A 420 -10.49 -35.40 15.66
N ARG A 421 -10.54 -35.39 14.33
CA ARG A 421 -11.65 -34.92 13.54
C ARG A 421 -12.14 -35.97 12.56
N SER A 422 -13.42 -35.98 12.28
CA SER A 422 -14.04 -36.74 11.19
C SER A 422 -14.56 -35.78 10.13
N TYR A 423 -14.87 -36.27 8.96
CA TYR A 423 -15.51 -35.51 7.88
C TYR A 423 -16.81 -34.82 8.31
N ARG A 424 -17.50 -35.34 9.35
CA ARG A 424 -18.73 -34.76 9.90
C ARG A 424 -18.50 -33.51 10.74
N ASP A 425 -17.28 -33.31 11.24
CA ASP A 425 -16.89 -32.16 12.03
C ASP A 425 -16.48 -30.97 11.16
N LEU A 426 -16.30 -31.21 9.84
CA LEU A 426 -15.88 -30.19 8.88
C LEU A 426 -17.10 -29.55 8.20
N PRO A 427 -17.04 -28.24 7.92
CA PRO A 427 -15.91 -27.35 8.08
C PRO A 427 -15.72 -26.86 9.52
N VAL A 428 -14.46 -26.78 9.99
CA VAL A 428 -14.08 -26.11 11.25
C VAL A 428 -13.64 -24.70 10.94
N ARG A 429 -14.28 -23.69 11.56
CA ARG A 429 -14.00 -22.27 11.32
C ARG A 429 -13.50 -21.61 12.60
N LEU A 430 -12.17 -21.42 12.73
CA LEU A 430 -11.54 -20.80 13.90
C LEU A 430 -11.29 -19.32 13.60
N ALA A 431 -11.65 -18.42 14.53
CA ALA A 431 -11.47 -16.97 14.36
C ALA A 431 -10.93 -16.31 15.61
N GLU A 432 -10.00 -15.35 15.44
CA GLU A 432 -9.51 -14.50 16.52
C GLU A 432 -9.21 -13.06 16.04
N PHE A 433 -9.18 -12.12 16.97
CA PHE A 433 -8.46 -10.86 16.79
C PHE A 433 -7.01 -11.10 17.20
N GLY A 434 -6.24 -11.61 16.24
CA GLY A 434 -4.88 -12.05 16.48
C GLY A 434 -3.88 -10.93 16.26
N THR A 435 -3.17 -10.51 17.32
CA THR A 435 -2.09 -9.53 17.18
C THR A 435 -0.84 -10.21 16.67
N VAL A 436 -0.28 -9.69 15.59
CA VAL A 436 0.95 -10.16 14.95
C VAL A 436 1.98 -9.03 14.86
N TYR A 437 3.25 -9.39 14.72
CA TYR A 437 4.37 -8.46 14.79
C TYR A 437 5.26 -8.62 13.56
N ARG A 438 5.55 -7.49 12.89
CA ARG A 438 6.41 -7.45 11.70
C ARG A 438 7.43 -6.34 11.83
N HIS A 439 8.69 -6.65 11.57
CA HIS A 439 9.77 -5.67 11.62
C HIS A 439 9.81 -4.85 10.32
N GLU A 440 8.79 -3.98 10.16
CA GLU A 440 8.76 -3.05 9.02
C GLU A 440 9.91 -2.04 9.12
N GLN A 441 10.51 -1.68 7.98
CA GLN A 441 11.58 -0.68 7.93
C GLN A 441 11.05 0.70 8.32
N SER A 442 11.91 1.52 8.96
CA SER A 442 11.49 2.83 9.48
C SER A 442 10.89 3.75 8.40
N GLY A 443 11.43 3.71 7.17
CA GLY A 443 10.95 4.52 6.04
C GLY A 443 9.60 4.09 5.48
N GLU A 444 9.11 2.91 5.83
CA GLU A 444 7.84 2.36 5.36
C GLU A 444 6.67 2.64 6.31
N LEU A 445 6.96 3.01 7.57
CA LEU A 445 5.94 3.25 8.58
C LEU A 445 5.06 4.45 8.23
N ASN A 446 3.73 4.30 8.34
CA ASN A 446 2.78 5.34 7.98
C ASN A 446 1.56 5.34 8.92
N GLY A 447 1.66 6.05 10.04
CA GLY A 447 0.56 6.17 11.02
C GLY A 447 0.00 4.81 11.41
N MET A 448 -1.33 4.63 11.24
CA MET A 448 -2.02 3.35 11.43
C MET A 448 -2.01 2.46 10.18
N LEU A 449 -1.67 3.00 9.01
CA LEU A 449 -1.77 2.25 7.73
C LEU A 449 -0.65 1.24 7.55
N ARG A 450 0.53 1.49 8.13
CA ARG A 450 1.65 0.55 8.13
C ARG A 450 2.38 0.60 9.47
N VAL A 451 2.25 -0.46 10.24
CA VAL A 451 2.66 -0.56 11.65
C VAL A 451 3.48 -1.83 11.90
N ARG A 452 4.20 -1.89 13.01
CA ARG A 452 4.98 -3.06 13.43
C ARG A 452 4.18 -4.04 14.29
N GLY A 453 3.21 -3.56 15.04
CA GLY A 453 2.25 -4.37 15.79
C GLY A 453 0.86 -4.14 15.26
N LEU A 454 0.22 -5.17 14.72
CA LEU A 454 -1.11 -5.08 14.13
C LEU A 454 -2.02 -6.21 14.60
N THR A 455 -3.31 -5.92 14.73
CA THR A 455 -4.31 -6.92 15.09
C THR A 455 -5.16 -7.24 13.87
N GLN A 456 -5.17 -8.52 13.47
CA GLN A 456 -5.98 -9.00 12.35
C GLN A 456 -7.28 -9.62 12.86
N ASP A 457 -8.38 -9.40 12.15
CA ASP A 457 -9.62 -10.17 12.28
C ASP A 457 -9.47 -11.50 11.52
N ASP A 458 -8.55 -12.31 11.99
CA ASP A 458 -8.04 -13.47 11.30
C ASP A 458 -8.88 -14.72 11.56
N ALA A 459 -9.14 -15.50 10.52
CA ALA A 459 -9.72 -16.81 10.68
C ALA A 459 -9.18 -17.82 9.68
N HIS A 460 -9.22 -19.07 10.15
CA HIS A 460 -8.77 -20.22 9.38
C HIS A 460 -9.88 -21.26 9.36
N LEU A 461 -10.30 -21.61 8.15
CA LEU A 461 -11.30 -22.61 7.92
C LEU A 461 -10.59 -23.89 7.47
N PHE A 462 -10.98 -25.01 8.06
CA PHE A 462 -10.50 -26.33 7.65
C PHE A 462 -11.69 -27.08 7.08
N CYS A 463 -11.60 -27.49 5.82
CA CYS A 463 -12.72 -28.09 5.09
C CYS A 463 -12.27 -29.30 4.26
N THR A 464 -13.21 -30.10 3.80
CA THR A 464 -12.91 -31.14 2.81
C THR A 464 -12.69 -30.51 1.43
N PRO A 465 -12.01 -31.17 0.49
CA PRO A 465 -11.86 -30.69 -0.87
C PRO A 465 -13.18 -30.33 -1.58
N GLU A 466 -14.27 -31.03 -1.26
CA GLU A 466 -15.59 -30.79 -1.84
C GLU A 466 -16.28 -29.55 -1.27
N GLN A 467 -15.89 -29.11 -0.07
CA GLN A 467 -16.45 -27.93 0.60
C GLN A 467 -15.73 -26.63 0.20
N VAL A 468 -14.58 -26.71 -0.47
CA VAL A 468 -13.72 -25.54 -0.75
C VAL A 468 -14.47 -24.42 -1.46
N GLU A 469 -15.21 -24.73 -2.52
CA GLU A 469 -15.87 -23.70 -3.33
C GLU A 469 -16.98 -22.98 -2.54
N GLU A 470 -17.76 -23.72 -1.75
CA GLU A 470 -18.81 -23.16 -0.90
C GLU A 470 -18.22 -22.27 0.21
N GLU A 471 -17.19 -22.76 0.92
CA GLU A 471 -16.55 -22.02 1.99
C GLU A 471 -15.81 -20.77 1.47
N PHE A 472 -15.16 -20.89 0.32
CA PHE A 472 -14.48 -19.76 -0.31
C PHE A 472 -15.50 -18.69 -0.76
N ARG A 473 -16.61 -19.09 -1.38
CA ARG A 473 -17.73 -18.19 -1.74
C ARG A 473 -18.28 -17.47 -0.51
N ALA A 474 -18.56 -18.21 0.58
CA ALA A 474 -19.08 -17.64 1.81
C ALA A 474 -18.11 -16.61 2.44
N THR A 475 -16.78 -16.84 2.34
CA THR A 475 -15.77 -15.89 2.83
C THR A 475 -15.70 -14.63 1.97
N LEU A 476 -15.79 -14.72 0.63
CA LEU A 476 -15.85 -13.54 -0.24
C LEU A 476 -17.10 -12.70 0.06
N GLN A 477 -18.26 -13.33 0.21
CA GLN A 477 -19.51 -12.65 0.57
C GLN A 477 -19.42 -11.96 1.94
N LEU A 478 -18.69 -12.55 2.90
CA LEU A 478 -18.45 -11.92 4.19
C LEU A 478 -17.61 -10.64 4.03
N VAL A 479 -16.55 -10.66 3.22
CA VAL A 479 -15.74 -9.47 2.94
C VAL A 479 -16.59 -8.37 2.30
N GLN A 480 -17.39 -8.72 1.29
CA GLN A 480 -18.31 -7.78 0.64
C GLN A 480 -19.30 -7.15 1.63
N PHE A 481 -19.91 -7.98 2.48
CA PHE A 481 -20.82 -7.51 3.53
C PHE A 481 -20.16 -6.52 4.48
N VAL A 482 -18.95 -6.82 4.92
CA VAL A 482 -18.17 -5.95 5.83
C VAL A 482 -17.86 -4.61 5.17
N LEU A 483 -17.38 -4.60 3.95
CA LEU A 483 -17.05 -3.38 3.22
C LEU A 483 -18.30 -2.53 2.96
N ALA A 484 -19.42 -3.14 2.54
CA ALA A 484 -20.70 -2.46 2.33
C ALA A 484 -21.25 -1.85 3.63
N SER A 485 -21.09 -2.53 4.80
CA SER A 485 -21.55 -2.04 6.11
C SER A 485 -20.89 -0.73 6.55
N VAL A 486 -19.77 -0.36 5.96
CA VAL A 486 -19.05 0.90 6.22
C VAL A 486 -18.98 1.81 4.97
N GLY A 487 -19.72 1.47 3.90
CA GLY A 487 -19.80 2.27 2.67
C GLY A 487 -18.53 2.25 1.80
N LEU A 488 -17.69 1.24 1.94
CA LEU A 488 -16.50 1.02 1.11
C LEU A 488 -16.86 0.11 -0.07
N GLU A 489 -17.68 0.61 -1.01
CA GLU A 489 -18.19 -0.16 -2.14
C GLU A 489 -17.35 0.00 -3.43
N ASP A 490 -16.47 0.99 -3.50
CA ASP A 490 -15.56 1.19 -4.64
C ASP A 490 -14.27 0.38 -4.41
N TYR A 491 -14.30 -0.87 -4.85
CA TYR A 491 -13.17 -1.78 -4.80
C TYR A 491 -13.09 -2.63 -6.08
N ARG A 492 -11.90 -3.13 -6.35
CA ARG A 492 -11.68 -4.22 -7.31
C ARG A 492 -11.09 -5.44 -6.63
N VAL A 493 -11.31 -6.61 -7.21
CA VAL A 493 -10.66 -7.84 -6.73
C VAL A 493 -9.37 -8.07 -7.53
N GLN A 494 -8.27 -8.34 -6.84
CA GLN A 494 -7.03 -8.79 -7.44
C GLN A 494 -6.83 -10.27 -7.14
N LEU A 495 -6.75 -11.10 -8.18
CA LEU A 495 -6.36 -12.49 -8.07
C LEU A 495 -4.84 -12.57 -8.14
N SER A 496 -4.21 -12.75 -6.98
CA SER A 496 -2.76 -12.79 -6.82
C SER A 496 -2.27 -14.24 -7.00
N LEU A 497 -1.52 -14.47 -8.07
CA LEU A 497 -1.01 -15.76 -8.52
C LEU A 497 0.49 -15.87 -8.21
N ARG A 498 1.02 -17.09 -8.21
CA ARG A 498 2.47 -17.29 -8.13
C ARG A 498 3.16 -16.90 -9.43
N ASP A 499 4.46 -16.57 -9.32
CA ASP A 499 5.38 -16.57 -10.45
C ASP A 499 6.02 -17.98 -10.58
N PRO A 500 5.76 -18.73 -11.63
CA PRO A 500 6.32 -20.09 -11.79
C PRO A 500 7.84 -20.16 -11.85
N LYS A 501 8.51 -19.04 -12.09
CA LYS A 501 9.97 -18.93 -12.19
C LYS A 501 10.65 -18.60 -10.86
N SER A 502 9.89 -18.31 -9.81
CA SER A 502 10.41 -17.88 -8.53
C SER A 502 10.47 -19.02 -7.52
N ASP A 503 11.60 -19.16 -6.82
CA ASP A 503 11.82 -20.14 -5.74
C ASP A 503 11.13 -19.77 -4.40
N LYS A 504 10.42 -18.67 -4.38
CA LYS A 504 9.73 -18.12 -3.21
C LYS A 504 8.54 -19.02 -2.75
N TYR A 505 8.00 -19.83 -3.64
CA TYR A 505 6.75 -20.55 -3.43
C TYR A 505 6.98 -22.00 -2.99
N VAL A 506 6.19 -22.45 -2.01
CA VAL A 506 6.25 -23.81 -1.48
C VAL A 506 5.05 -24.63 -1.92
N GLY A 507 5.22 -25.98 -1.97
CA GLY A 507 4.17 -26.93 -2.35
C GLY A 507 4.30 -27.48 -3.76
N SER A 508 3.43 -28.43 -4.11
CA SER A 508 3.42 -29.09 -5.42
C SER A 508 2.76 -28.23 -6.50
N GLU A 509 3.20 -28.43 -7.74
CA GLU A 509 2.59 -27.81 -8.93
C GLU A 509 1.08 -28.10 -9.00
N GLU A 510 0.66 -29.32 -8.71
CA GLU A 510 -0.74 -29.76 -8.74
C GLU A 510 -1.58 -28.97 -7.72
N ASN A 511 -1.08 -28.80 -6.49
CA ASN A 511 -1.76 -28.01 -5.45
C ASN A 511 -1.97 -26.56 -5.89
N TRP A 512 -0.97 -25.96 -6.53
CA TRP A 512 -1.07 -24.58 -7.03
C TRP A 512 -2.10 -24.46 -8.15
N GLN A 513 -2.03 -25.33 -9.16
CA GLN A 513 -2.98 -25.32 -10.28
C GLN A 513 -4.42 -25.51 -9.81
N ARG A 514 -4.65 -26.44 -8.87
CA ARG A 514 -5.96 -26.69 -8.28
C ARG A 514 -6.47 -25.47 -7.52
N ALA A 515 -5.63 -24.85 -6.68
CA ALA A 515 -6.00 -23.68 -5.91
C ALA A 515 -6.33 -22.49 -6.82
N GLU A 516 -5.50 -22.19 -7.81
CA GLU A 516 -5.70 -21.08 -8.76
C GLU A 516 -6.97 -21.27 -9.60
N ALA A 517 -7.25 -22.52 -10.05
CA ALA A 517 -8.47 -22.84 -10.80
C ALA A 517 -9.73 -22.66 -9.94
N SER A 518 -9.73 -23.11 -8.68
CA SER A 518 -10.86 -22.96 -7.76
C SER A 518 -11.16 -21.48 -7.50
N LEU A 519 -10.13 -20.65 -7.21
CA LEU A 519 -10.33 -19.22 -6.99
C LEU A 519 -10.92 -18.52 -8.22
N ARG A 520 -10.36 -18.79 -9.39
CA ARG A 520 -10.83 -18.23 -10.66
C ARG A 520 -12.28 -18.63 -10.96
N GLY A 521 -12.63 -19.89 -10.71
CA GLY A 521 -13.98 -20.41 -10.89
C GLY A 521 -15.01 -19.67 -10.05
N VAL A 522 -14.77 -19.56 -8.73
CA VAL A 522 -15.69 -18.87 -7.80
C VAL A 522 -15.82 -17.38 -8.11
N LEU A 523 -14.72 -16.67 -8.43
CA LEU A 523 -14.78 -15.26 -8.79
C LEU A 523 -15.60 -15.03 -10.06
N THR A 524 -15.46 -15.91 -11.05
CA THR A 524 -16.24 -15.87 -12.30
C THR A 524 -17.72 -16.13 -12.04
N GLU A 525 -18.06 -17.13 -11.23
CA GLU A 525 -19.44 -17.48 -10.88
C GLU A 525 -20.16 -16.33 -10.13
N LEU A 526 -19.44 -15.65 -9.23
CA LEU A 526 -19.97 -14.50 -8.50
C LEU A 526 -20.06 -13.22 -9.36
N ASN A 527 -19.66 -13.26 -10.64
CA ASN A 527 -19.56 -12.11 -11.53
C ASN A 527 -18.72 -10.97 -10.91
N LEU A 528 -17.72 -11.30 -10.10
CA LEU A 528 -16.80 -10.32 -9.54
C LEU A 528 -15.72 -9.99 -10.57
N PRO A 529 -15.63 -8.73 -11.03
CA PRO A 529 -14.54 -8.34 -11.91
C PRO A 529 -13.21 -8.44 -11.17
N PHE A 530 -12.26 -9.17 -11.73
CA PHE A 530 -10.94 -9.33 -11.15
C PHE A 530 -9.82 -9.13 -12.17
N THR A 531 -8.67 -8.71 -11.67
CA THR A 531 -7.42 -8.66 -12.42
C THR A 531 -6.45 -9.70 -11.85
N ALA A 532 -5.88 -10.54 -12.71
CA ALA A 532 -4.87 -11.51 -12.30
C ALA A 532 -3.47 -10.84 -12.31
N ARG A 533 -2.68 -11.08 -11.24
CA ARG A 533 -1.28 -10.62 -11.14
C ARG A 533 -0.39 -11.77 -10.69
N GLU A 534 0.62 -12.06 -11.48
CA GLU A 534 1.67 -13.02 -11.14
C GLU A 534 2.67 -12.41 -10.16
N GLY A 535 3.28 -13.26 -9.33
CA GLY A 535 4.29 -12.84 -8.35
C GLY A 535 3.75 -12.32 -7.01
N GLU A 536 2.45 -12.06 -6.90
CA GLU A 536 1.81 -11.42 -5.73
C GLU A 536 1.15 -12.42 -4.76
N ALA A 537 1.16 -13.72 -5.07
CA ALA A 537 0.63 -14.74 -4.18
C ALA A 537 1.42 -14.82 -2.86
N ALA A 538 0.77 -15.33 -1.81
CA ALA A 538 1.49 -15.77 -0.62
C ALA A 538 2.40 -16.96 -0.96
N PHE A 539 3.48 -17.17 -0.20
CA PHE A 539 4.43 -18.24 -0.50
C PHE A 539 3.79 -19.65 -0.43
N TYR A 540 2.66 -19.79 0.23
CA TYR A 540 1.92 -21.04 0.45
C TYR A 540 0.64 -21.19 -0.36
N GLY A 541 0.13 -20.14 -1.02
CA GLY A 541 -1.10 -20.24 -1.80
C GLY A 541 -1.53 -18.95 -2.50
N PRO A 542 -2.39 -19.06 -3.53
CA PRO A 542 -2.97 -17.93 -4.23
C PRO A 542 -4.02 -17.22 -3.36
N LYS A 543 -4.32 -15.96 -3.68
CA LYS A 543 -5.24 -15.14 -2.89
C LYS A 543 -6.10 -14.21 -3.74
N ALA A 544 -7.30 -13.91 -3.21
CA ALA A 544 -8.18 -12.86 -3.69
C ALA A 544 -8.08 -11.66 -2.73
N ASP A 545 -7.52 -10.56 -3.21
CA ASP A 545 -7.32 -9.33 -2.46
C ASP A 545 -8.37 -8.29 -2.86
N PHE A 546 -9.03 -7.68 -1.87
CA PHE A 546 -9.94 -6.56 -2.10
C PHE A 546 -9.15 -5.25 -2.04
N MET A 547 -8.96 -4.66 -3.21
CA MET A 547 -8.25 -3.40 -3.39
C MET A 547 -9.26 -2.26 -3.32
N VAL A 548 -9.36 -1.63 -2.17
CA VAL A 548 -10.31 -0.54 -1.89
C VAL A 548 -9.65 0.80 -2.18
N LYS A 549 -10.36 1.69 -2.88
CA LYS A 549 -9.88 3.05 -3.13
C LYS A 549 -10.17 3.96 -1.95
N ASP A 550 -9.14 4.68 -1.54
CA ASP A 550 -9.30 5.75 -0.56
C ASP A 550 -9.92 7.02 -1.18
N CYS A 551 -10.14 8.04 -0.37
CA CYS A 551 -10.74 9.30 -0.79
C CYS A 551 -9.95 10.08 -1.86
N ILE A 552 -8.71 9.70 -2.15
CA ILE A 552 -7.87 10.28 -3.20
C ILE A 552 -7.57 9.32 -4.35
N GLY A 553 -8.23 8.16 -4.36
CA GLY A 553 -8.08 7.16 -5.41
C GLY A 553 -6.87 6.25 -5.27
N ARG A 554 -6.12 6.29 -4.13
CA ARG A 554 -5.07 5.30 -3.86
C ARG A 554 -5.72 3.97 -3.51
N GLU A 555 -5.18 2.89 -4.04
CA GLU A 555 -5.66 1.54 -3.73
C GLU A 555 -4.96 0.97 -2.49
N TRP A 556 -5.76 0.41 -1.60
CA TRP A 556 -5.30 -0.24 -0.39
C TRP A 556 -5.84 -1.66 -0.34
N GLN A 557 -4.96 -2.62 -0.13
CA GLN A 557 -5.37 -3.98 0.19
C GLN A 557 -5.95 -4.00 1.62
N LEU A 558 -7.24 -4.27 1.72
CA LEU A 558 -7.97 -4.48 2.98
C LEU A 558 -8.31 -5.96 3.15
N GLY A 559 -9.45 -6.40 2.66
CA GLY A 559 -9.89 -7.78 2.79
C GLY A 559 -9.07 -8.74 1.94
N THR A 560 -8.75 -9.91 2.49
CA THR A 560 -8.03 -10.98 1.79
C THR A 560 -8.64 -12.32 2.11
N VAL A 561 -8.77 -13.18 1.08
CA VAL A 561 -9.12 -14.59 1.19
C VAL A 561 -8.10 -15.42 0.43
N GLN A 562 -7.52 -16.43 1.09
CA GLN A 562 -6.44 -17.26 0.54
C GLN A 562 -6.77 -18.74 0.64
N LEU A 563 -6.39 -19.50 -0.37
CA LEU A 563 -6.57 -20.94 -0.39
C LEU A 563 -5.21 -21.64 -0.22
N ASP A 564 -5.14 -22.59 0.71
CA ASP A 564 -3.90 -23.20 1.15
C ASP A 564 -4.04 -24.73 1.29
N TYR A 565 -3.29 -25.43 0.47
CA TYR A 565 -3.10 -26.88 0.53
C TYR A 565 -1.79 -27.25 1.23
N ASN A 566 -0.89 -26.31 1.45
CA ASN A 566 0.49 -26.56 1.87
C ASN A 566 0.66 -26.60 3.39
N LEU A 567 0.07 -25.67 4.14
CA LEU A 567 0.15 -25.71 5.61
C LEU A 567 -0.50 -26.96 6.21
N PRO A 568 -1.68 -27.44 5.75
CA PRO A 568 -2.21 -28.70 6.22
C PRO A 568 -1.27 -29.89 6.01
N GLU A 569 -0.54 -29.93 4.91
CA GLU A 569 0.47 -30.96 4.63
C GLU A 569 1.68 -30.83 5.57
N ARG A 570 2.25 -29.65 5.72
CA ARG A 570 3.42 -29.39 6.55
C ARG A 570 3.17 -29.67 8.03
N PHE A 571 1.98 -29.36 8.54
CA PHE A 571 1.56 -29.69 9.92
C PHE A 571 1.01 -31.10 10.07
N GLN A 572 0.90 -31.86 8.99
CA GLN A 572 0.33 -33.20 8.98
C GLN A 572 -1.07 -33.21 9.62
N LEU A 573 -1.92 -32.26 9.21
CA LEU A 573 -3.29 -32.18 9.67
C LEU A 573 -4.12 -33.28 9.00
N GLU A 574 -5.03 -33.92 9.73
CA GLU A 574 -5.81 -35.03 9.23
C GLU A 574 -7.25 -34.98 9.76
N TYR A 575 -8.16 -35.58 9.00
CA TYR A 575 -9.49 -35.98 9.43
C TYR A 575 -9.82 -37.39 8.93
N VAL A 576 -10.70 -38.10 9.63
CA VAL A 576 -11.16 -39.43 9.22
C VAL A 576 -12.30 -39.25 8.21
N GLY A 577 -12.13 -39.76 7.01
CA GLY A 577 -13.15 -39.76 5.95
C GLY A 577 -14.30 -40.73 6.19
N ALA A 578 -15.29 -40.72 5.30
CA ALA A 578 -16.40 -41.68 5.30
C ALA A 578 -15.94 -43.13 5.01
N ASP A 579 -14.78 -43.27 4.42
CA ASP A 579 -14.07 -44.51 4.11
C ASP A 579 -13.22 -45.04 5.28
N ASN A 580 -13.26 -44.38 6.44
CA ASN A 580 -12.43 -44.64 7.61
C ASN A 580 -10.93 -44.52 7.37
N GLN A 581 -10.51 -43.77 6.33
CA GLN A 581 -9.12 -43.45 6.08
C GLN A 581 -8.80 -42.02 6.52
N ALA A 582 -7.51 -41.75 6.77
CA ALA A 582 -7.03 -40.42 7.06
C ALA A 582 -6.95 -39.60 5.77
N HIS A 583 -7.55 -38.43 5.79
CA HIS A 583 -7.52 -37.45 4.69
C HIS A 583 -6.97 -36.12 5.13
N ARG A 584 -6.40 -35.36 4.19
CA ARG A 584 -5.84 -34.03 4.43
C ARG A 584 -6.94 -32.97 4.23
N PRO A 585 -7.21 -32.09 5.23
CA PRO A 585 -8.10 -30.95 5.01
C PRO A 585 -7.46 -29.91 4.11
N VAL A 586 -8.29 -29.07 3.51
CA VAL A 586 -7.88 -27.83 2.84
C VAL A 586 -8.07 -26.67 3.82
N MET A 587 -7.18 -25.69 3.78
CA MET A 587 -7.24 -24.53 4.66
C MET A 587 -7.59 -23.27 3.85
N ILE A 588 -8.51 -22.46 4.39
CA ILE A 588 -8.85 -21.14 3.84
C ILE A 588 -8.52 -20.12 4.90
N HIS A 589 -7.70 -19.13 4.55
CA HIS A 589 -7.37 -17.98 5.39
C HIS A 589 -8.26 -16.82 4.96
N ARG A 590 -8.76 -16.05 5.93
CA ARG A 590 -9.50 -14.84 5.60
C ARG A 590 -9.32 -13.77 6.69
N ALA A 591 -9.26 -12.51 6.24
CA ALA A 591 -9.24 -11.32 7.10
C ALA A 591 -10.05 -10.21 6.38
N PRO A 592 -11.36 -10.04 6.66
CA PRO A 592 -12.21 -9.02 6.04
C PRO A 592 -11.74 -7.59 6.26
N PHE A 593 -11.34 -7.24 7.48
CA PHE A 593 -10.73 -5.95 7.77
C PHE A 593 -9.24 -5.89 7.38
N GLY A 594 -8.59 -7.03 7.36
CA GLY A 594 -7.14 -7.17 7.26
C GLY A 594 -6.47 -6.81 8.58
N SER A 595 -6.09 -5.56 8.81
CA SER A 595 -5.55 -5.06 10.07
C SER A 595 -6.52 -4.03 10.67
N MET A 596 -6.83 -4.16 11.96
CA MET A 596 -7.68 -3.22 12.69
C MET A 596 -7.11 -1.79 12.65
N GLU A 597 -5.79 -1.67 12.71
CA GLU A 597 -5.10 -0.39 12.63
C GLU A 597 -5.29 0.23 11.24
N ARG A 598 -4.97 -0.50 10.18
CA ARG A 598 -5.13 -0.02 8.79
C ARG A 598 -6.58 0.28 8.48
N PHE A 599 -7.49 -0.61 8.82
CA PHE A 599 -8.91 -0.44 8.56
C PHE A 599 -9.47 0.80 9.27
N THR A 600 -9.15 0.99 10.56
CA THR A 600 -9.58 2.19 11.31
C THR A 600 -8.93 3.46 10.73
N GLY A 601 -7.65 3.43 10.36
CA GLY A 601 -6.98 4.54 9.67
C GLY A 601 -7.71 4.93 8.38
N MET A 602 -8.07 3.93 7.57
CA MET A 602 -8.87 4.13 6.35
C MET A 602 -10.25 4.69 6.64
N LEU A 603 -10.95 4.23 7.69
CA LEU A 603 -12.26 4.76 8.07
C LEU A 603 -12.17 6.21 8.59
N ILE A 604 -11.10 6.60 9.30
CA ILE A 604 -10.86 7.98 9.70
C ILE A 604 -10.78 8.87 8.44
N GLU A 605 -10.03 8.46 7.43
CA GLU A 605 -9.91 9.20 6.17
C GLU A 605 -11.20 9.17 5.35
N HIS A 606 -11.86 8.01 5.25
CA HIS A 606 -13.10 7.82 4.52
C HIS A 606 -14.22 8.72 5.03
N PHE A 607 -14.43 8.75 6.34
CA PHE A 607 -15.42 9.59 6.99
C PHE A 607 -14.91 11.01 7.32
N ALA A 608 -13.68 11.36 7.00
CA ALA A 608 -13.05 12.61 7.44
C ALA A 608 -13.17 12.81 8.97
N GLY A 609 -13.07 11.74 9.75
CA GLY A 609 -13.29 11.72 11.20
C GLY A 609 -14.75 11.76 11.66
N ALA A 610 -15.69 12.04 10.75
CA ALA A 610 -17.12 12.19 11.04
C ALA A 610 -17.85 10.84 10.97
N PHE A 611 -17.51 9.91 11.84
CA PHE A 611 -18.09 8.57 11.88
C PHE A 611 -19.63 8.56 11.86
N PRO A 612 -20.27 7.53 11.26
CA PRO A 612 -21.70 7.33 11.36
C PRO A 612 -22.10 7.07 12.82
N LEU A 613 -23.36 7.31 13.16
CA LEU A 613 -23.85 7.30 14.55
C LEU A 613 -23.51 6.00 15.29
N TRP A 614 -23.66 4.84 14.64
CA TRP A 614 -23.39 3.54 15.27
C TRP A 614 -21.90 3.35 15.64
N LEU A 615 -20.98 3.97 14.86
CA LEU A 615 -19.53 3.83 15.03
C LEU A 615 -18.89 5.02 15.78
N ALA A 616 -19.63 6.13 15.98
CA ALA A 616 -19.11 7.32 16.64
C ALA A 616 -18.73 7.02 18.10
N PRO A 617 -17.52 7.38 18.57
CA PRO A 617 -17.08 7.12 19.94
C PRO A 617 -17.92 7.88 20.98
N GLU A 618 -18.45 9.04 20.61
CA GLU A 618 -19.45 9.80 21.32
C GLU A 618 -20.60 10.06 20.34
N GLN A 619 -21.79 9.58 20.65
CA GLN A 619 -22.95 9.64 19.76
C GLN A 619 -23.77 10.90 19.97
N VAL A 620 -23.89 11.30 21.23
CA VAL A 620 -24.76 12.38 21.67
C VAL A 620 -24.05 13.23 22.71
N ARG A 621 -24.13 14.55 22.58
CA ARG A 621 -23.68 15.49 23.61
C ARG A 621 -24.87 16.34 24.09
N VAL A 622 -25.17 16.29 25.38
CA VAL A 622 -26.18 17.13 26.00
C VAL A 622 -25.56 18.47 26.37
N LEU A 623 -26.20 19.55 25.95
CA LEU A 623 -25.69 20.93 26.13
C LEU A 623 -26.71 21.73 26.98
N SER A 624 -26.41 22.03 28.24
CA SER A 624 -27.23 22.90 29.06
C SER A 624 -27.05 24.35 28.65
N ILE A 625 -28.18 25.11 28.52
CA ILE A 625 -28.14 26.55 28.21
C ILE A 625 -27.56 27.34 29.39
N SER A 626 -27.84 26.91 30.63
CA SER A 626 -27.29 27.49 31.84
C SER A 626 -27.27 26.49 32.99
N ASP A 627 -26.58 26.80 34.07
CA ASP A 627 -26.45 25.99 35.30
C ASP A 627 -27.78 25.63 35.91
N LYS A 628 -28.82 26.45 35.70
CA LYS A 628 -30.18 26.19 36.19
C LYS A 628 -30.79 24.89 35.64
N PHE A 629 -30.35 24.45 34.51
CA PHE A 629 -30.88 23.26 33.78
C PHE A 629 -29.95 22.06 33.85
N GLU A 630 -28.89 22.08 34.66
CA GLU A 630 -27.98 20.97 34.86
C GLU A 630 -28.70 19.69 35.32
N GLY A 631 -29.67 19.82 36.22
CA GLY A 631 -30.45 18.69 36.72
C GLY A 631 -31.15 17.94 35.58
N TYR A 632 -31.80 18.67 34.68
CA TYR A 632 -32.47 18.11 33.52
C TYR A 632 -31.47 17.57 32.49
N ALA A 633 -30.38 18.26 32.25
CA ALA A 633 -29.32 17.77 31.35
C ALA A 633 -28.76 16.41 31.81
N ARG A 634 -28.54 16.23 33.11
CA ARG A 634 -28.09 14.94 33.69
C ARG A 634 -29.20 13.86 33.63
N GLU A 635 -30.48 14.24 33.70
CA GLU A 635 -31.61 13.32 33.51
C GLU A 635 -31.61 12.80 32.06
N VAL A 636 -31.50 13.70 31.08
CA VAL A 636 -31.40 13.34 29.65
C VAL A 636 -30.20 12.44 29.39
N GLU A 637 -29.02 12.75 29.95
CA GLU A 637 -27.83 11.90 29.85
C GLU A 637 -28.10 10.50 30.39
N ARG A 638 -28.73 10.37 31.58
CA ARG A 638 -29.04 9.06 32.17
C ARG A 638 -29.99 8.24 31.32
N GLU A 639 -31.03 8.85 30.75
CA GLU A 639 -32.00 8.15 29.89
C GLU A 639 -31.34 7.67 28.58
N PHE A 640 -30.55 8.52 27.95
CA PHE A 640 -29.78 8.12 26.76
C PHE A 640 -28.75 7.03 27.08
N ARG A 641 -28.06 7.12 28.20
CA ARG A 641 -27.11 6.09 28.64
C ARG A 641 -27.81 4.77 28.95
N ALA A 642 -28.97 4.81 29.63
CA ALA A 642 -29.78 3.61 29.88
C ALA A 642 -30.32 2.97 28.60
N ALA A 643 -30.53 3.78 27.55
CA ALA A 643 -30.90 3.32 26.21
C ALA A 643 -29.71 2.81 25.38
N GLY A 644 -28.50 2.75 25.96
CA GLY A 644 -27.29 2.20 25.33
C GLY A 644 -26.45 3.18 24.52
N PHE A 645 -26.73 4.49 24.59
CA PHE A 645 -25.93 5.49 23.87
C PHE A 645 -24.63 5.85 24.60
N ARG A 646 -23.60 6.16 23.82
CA ARG A 646 -22.37 6.81 24.28
C ARG A 646 -22.62 8.32 24.31
N VAL A 647 -22.99 8.81 25.50
CA VAL A 647 -23.46 10.17 25.73
C VAL A 647 -22.60 10.89 26.76
N THR A 648 -22.34 12.16 26.54
CA THR A 648 -21.71 13.08 27.50
C THR A 648 -22.56 14.33 27.70
N THR A 649 -22.25 15.08 28.75
CA THR A 649 -22.95 16.34 29.07
C THR A 649 -21.95 17.47 29.25
N ASP A 650 -22.17 18.60 28.56
CA ASP A 650 -21.36 19.81 28.71
C ASP A 650 -22.06 20.79 29.68
N LEU A 651 -21.57 20.81 30.91
CA LEU A 651 -22.06 21.67 31.99
C LEU A 651 -21.20 22.92 32.24
N ARG A 652 -20.21 23.17 31.37
CA ARG A 652 -19.34 24.35 31.52
C ARG A 652 -20.13 25.64 31.51
N GLY A 653 -19.73 26.64 32.30
CA GLY A 653 -20.33 27.98 32.34
C GLY A 653 -20.09 28.82 31.08
N ALA A 654 -20.15 28.20 29.88
CA ALA A 654 -19.92 28.82 28.58
C ALA A 654 -21.25 29.14 27.87
N LYS A 655 -21.22 30.15 26.97
CA LYS A 655 -22.36 30.46 26.11
C LYS A 655 -22.73 29.26 25.24
N ILE A 656 -24.01 28.99 25.04
CA ILE A 656 -24.48 27.82 24.27
C ILE A 656 -23.87 27.73 22.87
N ASN A 657 -23.69 28.86 22.17
CA ASN A 657 -23.04 28.88 20.85
C ASN A 657 -21.59 28.39 20.90
N GLY A 658 -20.86 28.65 22.00
CA GLY A 658 -19.53 28.12 22.22
C GLY A 658 -19.52 26.60 22.39
N LYS A 659 -20.46 26.07 23.22
CA LYS A 659 -20.62 24.62 23.43
C LYS A 659 -20.98 23.89 22.12
N ILE A 660 -21.89 24.47 21.33
CA ILE A 660 -22.27 23.95 20.01
C ILE A 660 -21.05 23.92 19.07
N ARG A 661 -20.27 25.01 19.00
CA ARG A 661 -19.08 25.09 18.18
C ARG A 661 -18.04 24.02 18.57
N ASP A 662 -17.80 23.85 19.87
CA ASP A 662 -16.85 22.86 20.36
C ASP A 662 -17.30 21.44 19.98
N ALA A 663 -18.58 21.12 20.16
CA ALA A 663 -19.13 19.83 19.75
C ALA A 663 -19.06 19.59 18.22
N GLN A 664 -19.25 20.65 17.42
CA GLN A 664 -19.08 20.57 15.96
C GLN A 664 -17.63 20.32 15.55
N ILE A 665 -16.66 20.96 16.21
CA ILE A 665 -15.22 20.73 15.96
C ILE A 665 -14.83 19.30 16.31
N GLU A 666 -15.42 18.73 17.37
CA GLU A 666 -15.23 17.33 17.76
C GLU A 666 -16.05 16.34 16.94
N LEU A 667 -16.80 16.82 15.94
CA LEU A 667 -17.60 16.02 14.99
C LEU A 667 -18.67 15.15 15.67
N ILE A 668 -19.23 15.62 16.79
CA ILE A 668 -20.29 14.90 17.50
C ILE A 668 -21.54 14.79 16.61
N PRO A 669 -22.11 13.58 16.39
CA PRO A 669 -23.25 13.38 15.50
C PRO A 669 -24.48 14.19 15.91
N TYR A 670 -24.85 14.14 17.19
CA TYR A 670 -26.03 14.83 17.71
C TYR A 670 -25.73 15.62 18.97
N MET A 671 -26.20 16.86 19.00
CA MET A 671 -26.21 17.71 20.18
C MET A 671 -27.63 17.88 20.64
N LEU A 672 -27.90 17.69 21.93
CA LEU A 672 -29.20 17.90 22.57
C LEU A 672 -29.10 19.15 23.42
N VAL A 673 -29.65 20.26 22.93
CA VAL A 673 -29.69 21.50 23.67
C VAL A 673 -30.90 21.46 24.62
N VAL A 674 -30.66 21.77 25.90
CA VAL A 674 -31.71 21.73 26.92
C VAL A 674 -31.79 23.03 27.69
N GLY A 675 -32.99 23.55 27.82
CA GLY A 675 -33.33 24.80 28.53
C GLY A 675 -34.62 24.68 29.31
N GLY A 676 -35.19 25.83 29.77
CA GLY A 676 -36.36 25.84 30.61
C GLY A 676 -37.59 25.22 29.96
N LYS A 677 -37.87 25.55 28.71
CA LYS A 677 -38.99 24.97 27.96
C LYS A 677 -38.85 23.47 27.75
N ASP A 678 -37.61 23.01 27.51
CA ASP A 678 -37.33 21.58 27.32
C ASP A 678 -37.57 20.81 28.63
N GLN A 679 -37.13 21.36 29.76
CA GLN A 679 -37.39 20.77 31.06
C GLN A 679 -38.89 20.70 31.42
N GLU A 680 -39.64 21.78 31.17
CA GLU A 680 -41.08 21.83 31.42
C GLU A 680 -41.86 20.82 30.59
N ASN A 681 -41.50 20.65 29.32
CA ASN A 681 -42.22 19.80 28.37
C ASN A 681 -41.60 18.38 28.20
N ARG A 682 -40.53 18.06 28.92
CA ARG A 682 -39.75 16.83 28.73
C ARG A 682 -39.33 16.63 27.27
N THR A 683 -38.81 17.66 26.62
CA THR A 683 -38.31 17.69 25.28
C THR A 683 -36.79 17.86 25.26
N VAL A 684 -36.18 17.63 24.09
CA VAL A 684 -34.80 17.98 23.78
C VAL A 684 -34.78 18.69 22.43
N SER A 685 -34.04 19.80 22.33
CA SER A 685 -33.81 20.46 21.04
C SER A 685 -32.65 19.80 20.33
N ILE A 686 -32.96 19.03 19.29
CA ILE A 686 -31.94 18.23 18.54
C ILE A 686 -31.22 19.13 17.55
N ARG A 687 -29.90 19.09 17.60
CA ARG A 687 -29.05 19.66 16.59
C ARG A 687 -28.17 18.57 15.96
N ASP A 688 -28.41 18.33 14.70
CA ASP A 688 -27.72 17.33 13.89
C ASP A 688 -26.44 17.92 13.25
N ARG A 689 -25.39 17.16 13.20
CA ARG A 689 -24.13 17.58 12.57
C ARG A 689 -24.30 17.92 11.09
N ILE A 690 -25.18 17.22 10.37
CA ILE A 690 -25.40 17.32 8.93
C ILE A 690 -26.51 18.28 8.58
N GLU A 691 -27.70 18.10 9.19
CA GLU A 691 -28.93 18.84 8.84
C GLU A 691 -29.11 20.13 9.67
N GLY A 692 -28.31 20.30 10.71
CA GLY A 692 -28.40 21.47 11.59
C GLY A 692 -29.48 21.35 12.65
N ASP A 693 -30.26 22.41 12.89
CA ASP A 693 -31.27 22.47 13.93
C ASP A 693 -32.56 21.76 13.48
N LEU A 694 -32.94 20.71 14.19
CA LEU A 694 -34.13 19.90 13.92
C LEU A 694 -35.32 20.26 14.84
N GLY A 695 -35.14 21.22 15.76
CA GLY A 695 -36.15 21.63 16.71
C GLY A 695 -36.29 20.73 17.92
N ALA A 696 -37.30 21.05 18.73
CA ALA A 696 -37.61 20.34 19.98
C ALA A 696 -38.52 19.12 19.71
N VAL A 697 -38.15 17.98 20.27
CA VAL A 697 -38.91 16.73 20.20
C VAL A 697 -39.02 16.10 21.60
N PRO A 698 -40.04 15.29 21.88
CA PRO A 698 -40.15 14.54 23.13
C PRO A 698 -38.91 13.66 23.36
N LEU A 699 -38.39 13.58 24.58
CA LEU A 699 -37.17 12.83 24.93
C LEU A 699 -37.24 11.36 24.48
N ALA A 700 -38.37 10.68 24.71
CA ALA A 700 -38.59 9.30 24.32
C ALA A 700 -38.58 9.11 22.80
N GLU A 701 -39.09 10.07 22.02
CA GLU A 701 -39.06 10.05 20.57
C GLU A 701 -37.65 10.23 20.05
N ALA A 702 -36.88 11.16 20.64
CA ALA A 702 -35.44 11.34 20.29
C ALA A 702 -34.66 10.05 20.50
N ILE A 703 -34.83 9.36 21.61
CA ILE A 703 -34.19 8.07 21.90
C ILE A 703 -34.58 7.04 20.83
N THR A 704 -35.87 6.87 20.55
CA THR A 704 -36.36 5.89 19.59
C THR A 704 -35.80 6.14 18.19
N ARG A 705 -35.84 7.39 17.74
CA ARG A 705 -35.31 7.79 16.41
C ARG A 705 -33.83 7.46 16.27
N LEU A 706 -33.02 7.80 17.27
CA LEU A 706 -31.59 7.58 17.22
C LEU A 706 -31.24 6.09 17.40
N GLN A 707 -31.99 5.32 18.19
CA GLN A 707 -31.82 3.85 18.29
C GLN A 707 -32.08 3.17 16.95
N GLN A 708 -33.09 3.62 16.21
CA GLN A 708 -33.36 3.10 14.88
C GLN A 708 -32.18 3.33 13.95
N GLU A 709 -31.60 4.55 13.93
CA GLU A 709 -30.43 4.87 13.12
C GLU A 709 -29.21 4.00 13.47
N VAL A 710 -28.97 3.77 14.77
CA VAL A 710 -27.89 2.87 15.24
C VAL A 710 -28.14 1.42 14.79
N THR A 711 -29.36 0.92 14.93
CA THR A 711 -29.73 -0.47 14.59
C THR A 711 -29.59 -0.73 13.09
N GLU A 712 -30.01 0.22 12.28
CA GLU A 712 -29.89 0.16 10.83
C GLU A 712 -28.45 0.38 10.33
N LYS A 713 -27.52 0.76 11.21
CA LYS A 713 -26.14 1.14 10.86
C LYS A 713 -26.10 2.18 9.72
N ARG A 714 -27.03 3.13 9.74
CA ARG A 714 -27.25 4.06 8.65
C ARG A 714 -26.01 4.95 8.42
N ILE A 715 -25.55 4.99 7.16
CA ILE A 715 -24.52 5.92 6.69
C ILE A 715 -25.24 7.06 5.98
N ARG A 716 -25.26 8.23 6.61
CA ARG A 716 -26.07 9.38 6.13
C ARG A 716 -25.31 10.26 5.13
N SER A 717 -24.02 10.42 5.29
CA SER A 717 -23.18 11.09 4.29
C SER A 717 -21.76 10.57 4.34
N ILE A 718 -21.24 10.25 3.18
CA ILE A 718 -19.81 10.14 2.93
C ILE A 718 -19.52 11.33 2.03
N ALA A 719 -18.66 12.26 2.49
CA ALA A 719 -18.25 13.35 1.62
C ALA A 719 -17.51 12.74 0.44
N LYS A 720 -18.14 12.74 -0.75
CA LYS A 720 -17.51 12.23 -1.97
C LYS A 720 -16.37 13.17 -2.34
N PRO A 721 -15.17 12.66 -2.64
CA PRO A 721 -14.13 13.45 -3.27
C PRO A 721 -14.62 13.93 -4.64
N ALA A 722 -14.05 15.04 -5.12
CA ALA A 722 -14.23 15.42 -6.52
C ALA A 722 -13.85 14.21 -7.40
N PRO A 723 -14.60 13.95 -8.51
CA PRO A 723 -14.30 12.83 -9.38
C PRO A 723 -12.83 12.93 -9.83
N ALA A 724 -12.07 11.84 -9.59
CA ALA A 724 -10.70 11.77 -10.07
C ALA A 724 -10.71 11.96 -11.59
N PRO A 725 -9.78 12.73 -12.16
CA PRO A 725 -9.57 12.73 -13.59
C PRO A 725 -9.35 11.28 -14.03
N ALA A 726 -9.98 10.88 -15.13
CA ALA A 726 -9.93 9.51 -15.64
C ALA A 726 -8.48 9.11 -15.93
N THR A 727 -7.86 8.46 -14.98
CA THR A 727 -6.53 7.86 -15.13
C THR A 727 -6.68 6.37 -14.90
N SER A 728 -6.49 5.57 -15.94
CA SER A 728 -6.22 4.14 -15.75
C SER A 728 -4.85 4.02 -15.05
N ASN A 729 -4.82 3.30 -13.94
CA ASN A 729 -3.59 2.99 -13.18
C ASN A 729 -2.70 1.94 -13.89
N GLU A 730 -2.56 2.04 -15.20
CA GLU A 730 -1.51 1.32 -15.91
C GLU A 730 -0.27 2.22 -15.95
N GLY A 731 0.35 2.39 -14.80
CA GLY A 731 1.65 3.05 -14.70
C GLY A 731 2.74 2.13 -15.23
N GLU A 732 3.08 2.26 -16.49
CA GLU A 732 4.43 1.88 -16.92
C GLU A 732 5.39 2.80 -16.16
N ASN A 733 6.21 2.21 -15.27
CA ASN A 733 7.29 2.94 -14.61
C ASN A 733 8.34 3.26 -15.68
N TYR A 734 8.32 4.48 -16.21
CA TYR A 734 9.45 5.01 -16.96
C TYR A 734 10.53 5.36 -15.94
N ALA A 735 11.47 4.42 -15.74
CA ALA A 735 12.64 4.63 -14.91
C ALA A 735 13.84 4.91 -15.81
N ASP A 736 14.64 5.90 -15.43
CA ASP A 736 15.95 6.20 -16.06
C ASP A 736 16.96 5.08 -15.88
#